data_e52c508c92c4e19175551c9c9254801d
#
_entry.id   e52c508c92c4e19175551c9c9254801d
#
_cell.length_a   1.000
_cell.length_b   1.000
_cell.length_c   1.000
_cell.angle_alpha   90.00
_cell.angle_beta   90.00
_cell.angle_gamma   90.00
#
_symmetry.space_group_name_H-M   'P 1'
#
loop_
_entity.id
_entity.type
_entity.pdbx_description
1 polymer ?
#
loop_
_entity_poly.entity_id
_entity_poly.type
_entity_poly.pdbx_seq_one_letter_code
_entity_poly.pdbx_strand_id
1 'polypeptide(L)'
;MLKIVLRWLLTLVYRVKVHGLENYAKAGNRVLIVANHTSFLDPLLLGVFLPDDITFAINTQISERWWLKPFLRLSKVFPMDPTHPLSLKALIHHLQSDTKTVIFPEGRITVTGSLMKIYDGTGMVADKSGATLLPIRIEGAEYSRFSKLGSVRQHWFPRITIHIQPPTLIETHGEVTGKARRKHSGHILADIMTEMMFATSHYQQTIFAALLEARALHGGRYTVAEDLERKPLSYDALIARSIFVGKLIKTLTQTGENVGVLLPNSCKTLNVVLGLQIYQRVPAMLNYSIGAAGMAAACRTGQINIVLTSRKFIELAKLEDEAATLAQHVKLIYLEDLATSLTSFDKIIGLLQAKTARFWYKSQDYDADDAAVVLFTSGSEGLPKGVVLSHANILANHKQIRARIDFGPGDVVLNFLPMFHSFGFTVGTMMPILNGMTSFFYPSPLHYAVIPEMAYEVGATIMFGTNTFLAAYAKKAHPYDFYSLRYVVAGAEKLQETTRTTWLDKFGIRILEGYGATETSPVTSVNTPMDYKAGSVGRFMPDMLHKLEPVPGIENAGKLHVAGPNIMKGYLLPDNPGVLVPPCSAAFGEGWYDTGDIVHVDEEGFIHIQGRSKRFAKIGGEMVSLTAVEQLAIHAWPEAQHVVVSLPDPKKGEQLILLTTRRDANAKQLADASPGVATINFPKKVFVLDKLPVLATGKTDYPGATALAARLLEGGNADSD
;
A
#
# COMPACT_ATOMS: atom_id res chain seq x y z
N MET A 1 -12.53 -23.48 -39.63
CA MET A 1 -12.19 -24.80 -39.07
C MET A 1 -10.97 -24.74 -38.17
N LEU A 2 -9.80 -24.22 -38.59
CA LEU A 2 -8.58 -24.18 -37.80
C LEU A 2 -8.75 -23.40 -36.47
N LYS A 3 -9.42 -22.24 -36.47
CA LYS A 3 -9.70 -21.42 -35.27
C LYS A 3 -10.50 -22.21 -34.22
N ILE A 4 -11.47 -23.04 -34.64
CA ILE A 4 -12.29 -23.87 -33.77
C ILE A 4 -11.46 -25.00 -33.12
N VAL A 5 -10.62 -25.65 -33.91
CA VAL A 5 -9.73 -26.72 -33.43
C VAL A 5 -8.71 -26.16 -32.40
N LEU A 6 -8.09 -25.02 -32.74
CA LEU A 6 -7.16 -24.34 -31.80
C LEU A 6 -7.86 -23.89 -30.52
N ARG A 7 -9.07 -23.35 -30.62
CA ARG A 7 -9.87 -22.97 -29.45
C ARG A 7 -10.14 -24.18 -28.55
N TRP A 8 -10.57 -25.30 -29.14
CA TRP A 8 -10.78 -26.52 -28.38
C TRP A 8 -9.49 -27.02 -27.70
N LEU A 9 -8.38 -27.08 -28.46
CA LEU A 9 -7.09 -27.51 -27.94
C LEU A 9 -6.59 -26.61 -26.78
N LEU A 10 -6.61 -25.29 -26.97
CA LEU A 10 -6.19 -24.33 -25.94
C LEU A 10 -7.10 -24.40 -24.69
N THR A 11 -8.41 -24.60 -24.90
CA THR A 11 -9.35 -24.78 -23.78
C THR A 11 -9.05 -26.05 -22.99
N LEU A 12 -8.69 -27.15 -23.67
CA LEU A 12 -8.34 -28.41 -23.02
C LEU A 12 -7.00 -28.29 -22.26
N VAL A 13 -5.98 -27.76 -22.92
CA VAL A 13 -4.60 -27.72 -22.42
C VAL A 13 -4.41 -26.65 -21.34
N TYR A 14 -4.84 -25.41 -21.62
CA TYR A 14 -4.67 -24.28 -20.70
C TYR A 14 -5.93 -23.96 -19.87
N ARG A 15 -7.01 -24.72 -20.07
CA ARG A 15 -8.29 -24.48 -19.37
C ARG A 15 -8.75 -23.02 -19.50
N VAL A 16 -8.62 -22.48 -20.72
CA VAL A 16 -8.91 -21.07 -20.98
C VAL A 16 -10.35 -20.75 -20.67
N LYS A 17 -10.57 -19.69 -19.89
CA LYS A 17 -11.87 -19.09 -19.63
C LYS A 17 -11.90 -17.67 -20.17
N VAL A 18 -13.04 -17.26 -20.70
CA VAL A 18 -13.25 -15.89 -21.18
C VAL A 18 -14.45 -15.29 -20.47
N HIS A 19 -14.26 -14.11 -19.90
CA HIS A 19 -15.29 -13.33 -19.21
C HIS A 19 -15.48 -11.98 -19.92
N GLY A 20 -16.71 -11.48 -19.98
CA GLY A 20 -17.02 -10.16 -20.54
C GLY A 20 -17.16 -10.14 -22.06
N LEU A 21 -17.52 -11.25 -22.72
CA LEU A 21 -17.79 -11.27 -24.18
C LEU A 21 -18.91 -10.30 -24.60
N GLU A 22 -19.84 -9.98 -23.72
CA GLU A 22 -20.87 -8.96 -23.90
C GLU A 22 -20.26 -7.55 -24.06
N ASN A 23 -19.14 -7.27 -23.42
CA ASN A 23 -18.44 -6.00 -23.57
C ASN A 23 -17.77 -5.88 -24.95
N TYR A 24 -17.28 -6.99 -25.49
CA TYR A 24 -16.76 -7.02 -26.84
C TYR A 24 -17.87 -6.67 -27.87
N ALA A 25 -19.06 -7.19 -27.70
CA ALA A 25 -20.18 -6.89 -28.58
C ALA A 25 -20.61 -5.41 -28.49
N LYS A 26 -20.52 -4.79 -27.31
CA LYS A 26 -20.86 -3.37 -27.08
C LYS A 26 -19.83 -2.39 -27.64
N ALA A 27 -18.60 -2.83 -27.91
CA ALA A 27 -17.50 -1.94 -28.32
C ALA A 27 -17.67 -1.35 -29.73
N GLY A 28 -18.53 -1.90 -30.59
CA GLY A 28 -18.78 -1.41 -31.93
C GLY A 28 -17.74 -1.92 -32.96
N ASN A 29 -17.55 -1.14 -34.03
CA ASN A 29 -16.69 -1.55 -35.16
C ASN A 29 -15.31 -0.89 -35.14
N ARG A 30 -15.22 0.35 -34.72
CA ARG A 30 -13.94 1.08 -34.58
C ARG A 30 -13.38 0.88 -33.18
N VAL A 31 -12.54 -0.13 -32.98
CA VAL A 31 -12.09 -0.56 -31.65
C VAL A 31 -10.57 -0.67 -31.57
N LEU A 32 -9.99 -0.01 -30.61
CA LEU A 32 -8.62 -0.24 -30.19
C LEU A 32 -8.61 -1.15 -28.94
N ILE A 33 -8.29 -2.42 -29.14
CA ILE A 33 -8.14 -3.40 -28.07
C ILE A 33 -6.77 -3.21 -27.44
N VAL A 34 -6.74 -2.94 -26.14
CA VAL A 34 -5.51 -2.79 -25.36
C VAL A 34 -5.39 -3.92 -24.35
N ALA A 35 -4.30 -4.66 -24.39
CA ALA A 35 -4.08 -5.80 -23.51
C ALA A 35 -2.73 -5.72 -22.79
N ASN A 36 -2.64 -6.28 -21.57
CA ASN A 36 -1.37 -6.53 -20.92
C ASN A 36 -0.59 -7.61 -21.71
N HIS A 37 0.75 -7.53 -21.66
CA HIS A 37 1.60 -8.43 -22.44
C HIS A 37 2.48 -9.30 -21.54
N THR A 38 2.06 -10.54 -21.32
CA THR A 38 2.65 -11.44 -20.33
C THR A 38 3.38 -12.64 -20.93
N SER A 39 3.02 -13.02 -22.18
CA SER A 39 3.55 -14.23 -22.80
C SER A 39 3.55 -14.13 -24.33
N PHE A 40 4.35 -14.94 -24.99
CA PHE A 40 4.25 -15.17 -26.44
C PHE A 40 2.94 -15.83 -26.86
N LEU A 41 2.15 -16.36 -25.90
CA LEU A 41 0.82 -16.92 -26.16
C LEU A 41 -0.26 -15.85 -26.34
N ASP A 42 -0.06 -14.62 -25.84
CA ASP A 42 -1.10 -13.59 -25.75
C ASP A 42 -1.74 -13.28 -27.12
N PRO A 43 -0.99 -13.05 -28.22
CA PRO A 43 -1.61 -12.80 -29.50
C PRO A 43 -2.42 -14.02 -30.01
N LEU A 44 -1.93 -15.24 -29.78
CA LEU A 44 -2.65 -16.47 -30.15
C LEU A 44 -3.96 -16.61 -29.40
N LEU A 45 -3.94 -16.34 -28.09
CA LEU A 45 -5.11 -16.38 -27.23
C LEU A 45 -6.18 -15.38 -27.70
N LEU A 46 -5.80 -14.12 -27.95
CA LEU A 46 -6.73 -13.11 -28.42
C LEU A 46 -7.25 -13.45 -29.82
N GLY A 47 -6.38 -13.88 -30.77
CA GLY A 47 -6.77 -14.25 -32.14
C GLY A 47 -7.74 -15.43 -32.19
N VAL A 48 -7.65 -16.37 -31.24
CA VAL A 48 -8.49 -17.59 -31.21
C VAL A 48 -9.79 -17.37 -30.42
N PHE A 49 -9.75 -16.62 -29.32
CA PHE A 49 -10.87 -16.52 -28.39
C PHE A 49 -11.79 -15.31 -28.65
N LEU A 50 -11.30 -14.25 -29.31
CA LEU A 50 -12.18 -13.15 -29.72
C LEU A 50 -13.00 -13.53 -30.97
N PRO A 51 -14.25 -13.02 -31.11
CA PRO A 51 -15.19 -13.47 -32.13
C PRO A 51 -14.72 -13.16 -33.56
N ASP A 52 -14.24 -11.93 -33.81
CA ASP A 52 -13.93 -11.43 -35.13
C ASP A 52 -12.49 -11.74 -35.56
N ASP A 53 -12.21 -11.46 -36.82
CA ASP A 53 -10.85 -11.42 -37.36
C ASP A 53 -10.23 -10.06 -37.02
N ILE A 54 -9.44 -10.03 -35.97
CA ILE A 54 -8.78 -8.83 -35.46
C ILE A 54 -7.43 -8.58 -36.15
N THR A 55 -7.03 -7.33 -36.24
CA THR A 55 -5.70 -6.91 -36.72
C THR A 55 -4.76 -6.72 -35.54
N PHE A 56 -3.53 -7.23 -35.62
CA PHE A 56 -2.50 -7.03 -34.60
C PHE A 56 -1.50 -5.97 -35.05
N ALA A 57 -1.37 -4.88 -34.27
CA ALA A 57 -0.29 -3.91 -34.44
C ALA A 57 1.01 -4.51 -33.85
N ILE A 58 1.96 -4.86 -34.71
CA ILE A 58 3.18 -5.58 -34.37
C ILE A 58 4.40 -4.78 -34.83
N ASN A 59 5.44 -4.71 -33.98
CA ASN A 59 6.72 -4.13 -34.35
C ASN A 59 7.33 -4.88 -35.57
N THR A 60 7.72 -4.13 -36.61
CA THR A 60 8.28 -4.65 -37.85
C THR A 60 9.46 -5.60 -37.60
N GLN A 61 10.39 -5.27 -36.70
CA GLN A 61 11.54 -6.11 -36.38
C GLN A 61 11.14 -7.46 -35.75
N ILE A 62 10.00 -7.50 -35.03
CA ILE A 62 9.47 -8.72 -34.43
C ILE A 62 8.73 -9.55 -35.49
N SER A 63 8.00 -8.90 -36.40
CA SER A 63 7.22 -9.59 -37.44
C SER A 63 8.10 -10.36 -38.43
N GLU A 64 9.37 -9.98 -38.59
CA GLU A 64 10.33 -10.64 -39.51
C GLU A 64 10.92 -11.95 -38.93
N ARG A 65 10.72 -12.25 -37.66
CA ARG A 65 11.24 -13.46 -37.02
C ARG A 65 10.58 -14.71 -37.59
N TRP A 66 11.40 -15.66 -38.06
CA TRP A 66 10.96 -16.86 -38.80
C TRP A 66 9.95 -17.73 -38.01
N TRP A 67 10.08 -17.82 -36.71
CA TRP A 67 9.21 -18.63 -35.85
C TRP A 67 7.82 -18.00 -35.62
N LEU A 68 7.65 -16.69 -35.86
CA LEU A 68 6.36 -16.00 -35.82
C LEU A 68 5.58 -16.10 -37.15
N LYS A 69 6.25 -16.39 -38.26
CA LYS A 69 5.63 -16.44 -39.59
C LYS A 69 4.41 -17.37 -39.68
N PRO A 70 4.39 -18.59 -39.10
CA PRO A 70 3.19 -19.44 -39.11
C PRO A 70 1.99 -18.79 -38.44
N PHE A 71 2.24 -18.08 -37.33
CA PHE A 71 1.20 -17.38 -36.57
C PHE A 71 0.70 -16.14 -37.30
N LEU A 72 1.60 -15.35 -37.91
CA LEU A 72 1.25 -14.16 -38.68
C LEU A 72 0.41 -14.48 -39.92
N ARG A 73 0.52 -15.72 -40.47
CA ARG A 73 -0.34 -16.20 -41.57
C ARG A 73 -1.80 -16.44 -41.13
N LEU A 74 -2.04 -16.60 -39.85
CA LEU A 74 -3.37 -16.86 -39.29
C LEU A 74 -4.07 -15.57 -38.79
N SER A 75 -3.38 -14.42 -38.82
CA SER A 75 -3.87 -13.17 -38.26
C SER A 75 -3.62 -12.02 -39.25
N LYS A 76 -4.49 -11.03 -39.25
CA LYS A 76 -4.23 -9.75 -39.94
C LYS A 76 -3.18 -8.99 -39.14
N VAL A 77 -2.14 -8.52 -39.81
CA VAL A 77 -1.02 -7.82 -39.19
C VAL A 77 -0.92 -6.41 -39.74
N PHE A 78 -0.83 -5.45 -38.84
CA PHE A 78 -0.46 -4.08 -39.13
C PHE A 78 0.98 -3.85 -38.68
N PRO A 79 1.96 -3.77 -39.59
CA PRO A 79 3.35 -3.55 -39.23
C PRO A 79 3.54 -2.13 -38.71
N MET A 80 4.15 -1.99 -37.55
CA MET A 80 4.37 -0.72 -36.91
C MET A 80 5.84 -0.56 -36.51
N ASP A 81 6.46 0.52 -36.96
CA ASP A 81 7.77 0.93 -36.47
C ASP A 81 7.57 1.96 -35.33
N PRO A 82 7.84 1.58 -34.06
CA PRO A 82 7.64 2.47 -32.93
C PRO A 82 8.57 3.69 -32.93
N THR A 83 9.66 3.66 -33.73
CA THR A 83 10.61 4.76 -33.85
C THR A 83 10.17 5.79 -34.91
N HIS A 84 9.23 5.43 -35.77
CA HIS A 84 8.80 6.28 -36.86
C HIS A 84 7.43 6.93 -36.59
N PRO A 85 7.34 8.27 -36.51
CA PRO A 85 6.09 8.97 -36.15
C PRO A 85 4.93 8.72 -37.14
N LEU A 86 5.23 8.44 -38.43
CA LEU A 86 4.22 8.15 -39.45
C LEU A 86 3.49 6.82 -39.22
N SER A 87 4.10 5.87 -38.49
CA SER A 87 3.45 4.61 -38.11
C SER A 87 2.23 4.82 -37.23
N LEU A 88 2.30 5.77 -36.27
CA LEU A 88 1.15 6.14 -35.48
C LEU A 88 0.04 6.79 -36.29
N LYS A 89 0.39 7.67 -37.21
CA LYS A 89 -0.58 8.30 -38.16
C LYS A 89 -1.27 7.27 -39.03
N ALA A 90 -0.53 6.32 -39.56
CA ALA A 90 -1.06 5.23 -40.37
C ALA A 90 -2.03 4.34 -39.55
N LEU A 91 -1.70 4.06 -38.26
CA LEU A 91 -2.58 3.29 -37.37
C LEU A 91 -3.88 4.05 -37.05
N ILE A 92 -3.81 5.38 -36.87
CA ILE A 92 -5.01 6.23 -36.69
C ILE A 92 -5.92 6.09 -37.92
N HIS A 93 -5.39 6.23 -39.14
CA HIS A 93 -6.19 6.07 -40.37
C HIS A 93 -6.75 4.65 -40.54
N HIS A 94 -5.98 3.63 -40.18
CA HIS A 94 -6.45 2.24 -40.20
C HIS A 94 -7.66 2.04 -39.27
N LEU A 95 -7.63 2.59 -38.04
CA LEU A 95 -8.76 2.53 -37.14
C LEU A 95 -9.97 3.34 -37.62
N GLN A 96 -9.74 4.50 -38.30
CA GLN A 96 -10.81 5.32 -38.88
C GLN A 96 -11.56 4.62 -40.00
N SER A 97 -11.01 3.51 -40.54
CA SER A 97 -11.71 2.62 -41.50
C SER A 97 -12.55 1.54 -40.79
N ASP A 98 -12.99 1.81 -39.55
CA ASP A 98 -13.84 0.95 -38.71
C ASP A 98 -13.29 -0.47 -38.53
N THR A 99 -12.03 -0.54 -38.17
CA THR A 99 -11.30 -1.79 -37.88
C THR A 99 -11.17 -2.07 -36.40
N LYS A 100 -11.08 -3.36 -36.03
CA LYS A 100 -10.75 -3.80 -34.66
C LYS A 100 -9.27 -4.17 -34.62
N THR A 101 -8.50 -3.41 -33.87
CA THR A 101 -7.04 -3.56 -33.81
C THR A 101 -6.57 -3.79 -32.38
N VAL A 102 -5.72 -4.81 -32.18
CA VAL A 102 -5.05 -5.11 -30.90
C VAL A 102 -3.69 -4.45 -30.86
N ILE A 103 -3.41 -3.80 -29.75
CA ILE A 103 -2.08 -3.30 -29.40
C ILE A 103 -1.74 -3.69 -27.98
N PHE A 104 -0.47 -4.02 -27.73
CA PHE A 104 0.08 -4.19 -26.39
C PHE A 104 0.81 -2.89 -26.02
N PRO A 105 0.20 -2.00 -25.21
CA PRO A 105 0.72 -0.65 -24.98
C PRO A 105 2.03 -0.64 -24.18
N GLU A 106 2.41 -1.75 -23.58
CA GLU A 106 3.71 -1.98 -22.92
C GLU A 106 4.87 -2.12 -23.91
N GLY A 107 4.60 -2.41 -25.18
CA GLY A 107 5.60 -2.58 -26.25
C GLY A 107 6.53 -3.78 -26.08
N ARG A 108 6.41 -4.55 -24.99
CA ARG A 108 7.21 -5.76 -24.72
C ARG A 108 6.49 -6.68 -23.74
N ILE A 109 6.89 -7.96 -23.74
CA ILE A 109 6.43 -8.92 -22.74
C ILE A 109 7.03 -8.52 -21.37
N THR A 110 6.19 -8.49 -20.33
CA THR A 110 6.61 -8.20 -18.96
C THR A 110 7.67 -9.21 -18.46
N VAL A 111 8.60 -8.71 -17.66
CA VAL A 111 9.61 -9.54 -16.99
C VAL A 111 9.35 -9.65 -15.49
N THR A 112 8.38 -8.90 -14.96
CA THR A 112 7.99 -8.86 -13.54
C THR A 112 6.62 -9.49 -13.28
N GLY A 113 5.79 -9.65 -14.32
CA GLY A 113 4.40 -10.10 -14.20
C GLY A 113 3.41 -8.98 -13.88
N SER A 114 3.90 -7.78 -13.62
CA SER A 114 3.10 -6.57 -13.42
C SER A 114 3.05 -5.75 -14.71
N LEU A 115 2.17 -4.75 -14.77
CA LEU A 115 2.16 -3.78 -15.87
C LEU A 115 3.53 -3.09 -15.98
N MET A 116 4.05 -3.08 -17.20
CA MET A 116 5.24 -2.33 -17.53
C MET A 116 4.86 -0.90 -17.92
N LYS A 117 5.85 -0.09 -18.31
CA LYS A 117 5.60 1.26 -18.82
C LYS A 117 4.60 1.24 -19.99
N ILE A 118 3.53 2.01 -19.85
CA ILE A 118 2.57 2.26 -20.92
C ILE A 118 3.08 3.41 -21.77
N TYR A 119 3.16 3.20 -23.09
CA TYR A 119 3.62 4.24 -24.00
C TYR A 119 2.49 5.19 -24.41
N ASP A 120 2.73 6.50 -24.25
CA ASP A 120 1.77 7.59 -24.55
C ASP A 120 1.21 7.55 -25.97
N GLY A 121 1.98 6.99 -26.92
CA GLY A 121 1.57 6.89 -28.32
C GLY A 121 0.27 6.13 -28.53
N THR A 122 0.02 5.10 -27.73
CA THR A 122 -1.21 4.29 -27.83
C THR A 122 -2.42 5.09 -27.34
N GLY A 123 -2.29 5.85 -26.26
CA GLY A 123 -3.35 6.76 -25.79
C GLY A 123 -3.70 7.82 -26.83
N MET A 124 -2.68 8.42 -27.48
CA MET A 124 -2.88 9.39 -28.54
C MET A 124 -3.56 8.75 -29.77
N VAL A 125 -3.28 7.49 -30.11
CA VAL A 125 -3.96 6.78 -31.21
C VAL A 125 -5.44 6.63 -30.89
N ALA A 126 -5.82 6.21 -29.69
CA ALA A 126 -7.22 6.10 -29.29
C ALA A 126 -7.94 7.46 -29.37
N ASP A 127 -7.36 8.49 -28.78
CA ASP A 127 -7.89 9.85 -28.76
C ASP A 127 -8.12 10.42 -30.19
N LYS A 128 -7.11 10.33 -31.06
CA LYS A 128 -7.20 10.93 -32.41
C LYS A 128 -7.99 10.11 -33.42
N SER A 129 -8.10 8.80 -33.22
CA SER A 129 -8.91 7.97 -34.11
C SER A 129 -10.40 7.99 -33.75
N GLY A 130 -10.73 8.43 -32.53
CA GLY A 130 -12.08 8.29 -31.96
C GLY A 130 -12.49 6.82 -31.79
N ALA A 131 -11.51 5.92 -31.67
CA ALA A 131 -11.77 4.50 -31.47
C ALA A 131 -12.21 4.23 -30.03
N THR A 132 -13.21 3.38 -29.89
CA THR A 132 -13.57 2.81 -28.58
C THR A 132 -12.41 1.97 -28.06
N LEU A 133 -11.95 2.27 -26.87
CA LEU A 133 -10.92 1.52 -26.19
C LEU A 133 -11.55 0.31 -25.50
N LEU A 134 -11.01 -0.89 -25.73
CA LEU A 134 -11.48 -2.12 -25.11
C LEU A 134 -10.34 -2.75 -24.32
N PRO A 135 -10.31 -2.57 -22.98
CA PRO A 135 -9.27 -3.14 -22.15
C PRO A 135 -9.48 -4.65 -21.97
N ILE A 136 -8.42 -5.44 -22.17
CA ILE A 136 -8.45 -6.90 -21.98
C ILE A 136 -7.27 -7.31 -21.09
N ARG A 137 -7.55 -8.01 -19.99
CA ARG A 137 -6.53 -8.66 -19.18
C ARG A 137 -6.40 -10.12 -19.55
N ILE A 138 -5.17 -10.54 -19.79
CA ILE A 138 -4.77 -11.95 -19.89
C ILE A 138 -4.07 -12.30 -18.58
N GLU A 139 -4.63 -13.25 -17.84
CA GLU A 139 -4.14 -13.71 -16.54
C GLU A 139 -3.75 -15.18 -16.63
N GLY A 140 -2.62 -15.54 -16.02
CA GLY A 140 -2.11 -16.91 -15.95
C GLY A 140 -1.12 -17.27 -17.07
N ALA A 141 -1.11 -16.55 -18.20
CA ALA A 141 -0.17 -16.78 -19.28
C ALA A 141 1.27 -16.42 -18.89
N GLU A 142 1.47 -15.53 -17.93
CA GLU A 142 2.76 -15.18 -17.31
C GLU A 142 3.46 -16.36 -16.64
N TYR A 143 2.73 -17.37 -16.23
CA TYR A 143 3.28 -18.58 -15.60
C TYR A 143 3.58 -19.70 -16.59
N SER A 144 3.34 -19.49 -17.88
CA SER A 144 3.66 -20.45 -18.92
C SER A 144 5.16 -20.42 -19.25
N ARG A 145 5.66 -21.51 -19.84
CA ARG A 145 7.03 -21.55 -20.38
C ARG A 145 7.26 -20.60 -21.56
N PHE A 146 6.21 -19.97 -22.06
CA PHE A 146 6.27 -18.96 -23.11
C PHE A 146 6.34 -17.53 -22.57
N SER A 147 6.45 -17.36 -21.26
CA SER A 147 6.68 -16.05 -20.61
C SER A 147 8.16 -15.75 -20.45
N LYS A 148 8.47 -14.47 -20.15
CA LYS A 148 9.83 -14.04 -19.80
C LYS A 148 10.05 -13.93 -18.29
N LEU A 149 9.11 -14.39 -17.48
CA LEU A 149 9.16 -14.28 -16.05
C LEU A 149 10.14 -15.30 -15.46
N GLY A 150 11.36 -14.85 -15.10
CA GLY A 150 12.43 -15.72 -14.63
C GLY A 150 12.36 -16.07 -13.15
N SER A 151 11.69 -15.26 -12.33
CA SER A 151 11.62 -15.39 -10.88
C SER A 151 10.51 -16.30 -10.36
N VAL A 152 9.63 -16.80 -11.23
CA VAL A 152 8.47 -17.63 -10.88
C VAL A 152 8.61 -19.03 -11.44
N ARG A 153 8.11 -20.02 -10.72
CA ARG A 153 8.00 -21.39 -11.23
C ARG A 153 7.12 -21.42 -12.47
N GLN A 154 7.71 -21.74 -13.61
CA GLN A 154 6.99 -21.90 -14.85
C GLN A 154 6.26 -23.25 -14.90
N HIS A 155 5.02 -23.23 -15.38
CA HIS A 155 4.18 -24.39 -15.61
C HIS A 155 4.02 -24.66 -17.10
N TRP A 156 3.95 -25.92 -17.50
CA TRP A 156 3.69 -26.27 -18.91
C TRP A 156 2.30 -25.80 -19.35
N PHE A 157 1.29 -26.00 -18.50
CA PHE A 157 -0.11 -25.76 -18.81
C PHE A 157 -0.79 -25.03 -17.63
N PRO A 158 -0.45 -23.75 -17.37
CA PRO A 158 -1.15 -22.97 -16.35
C PRO A 158 -2.60 -22.72 -16.81
N ARG A 159 -3.49 -22.48 -15.83
CA ARG A 159 -4.83 -21.98 -16.15
C ARG A 159 -4.72 -20.57 -16.66
N ILE A 160 -5.41 -20.25 -17.77
CA ILE A 160 -5.43 -18.90 -18.35
C ILE A 160 -6.86 -18.36 -18.32
N THR A 161 -7.00 -17.09 -17.97
CA THR A 161 -8.28 -16.38 -18.02
C THR A 161 -8.12 -15.10 -18.82
N ILE A 162 -9.09 -14.82 -19.67
CA ILE A 162 -9.19 -13.59 -20.46
C ILE A 162 -10.37 -12.80 -19.93
N HIS A 163 -10.12 -11.59 -19.44
CA HIS A 163 -11.14 -10.69 -18.92
C HIS A 163 -11.30 -9.50 -19.86
N ILE A 164 -12.47 -9.35 -20.45
CA ILE A 164 -12.81 -8.24 -21.35
C ILE A 164 -13.58 -7.21 -20.51
N GLN A 165 -12.99 -6.03 -20.32
CA GLN A 165 -13.58 -4.96 -19.53
C GLN A 165 -14.59 -4.14 -20.34
N PRO A 166 -15.45 -3.33 -19.70
CA PRO A 166 -16.35 -2.43 -20.40
C PRO A 166 -15.60 -1.50 -21.36
N PRO A 167 -16.16 -1.28 -22.57
CA PRO A 167 -15.57 -0.35 -23.53
C PRO A 167 -15.65 1.09 -23.00
N THR A 168 -14.63 1.89 -23.30
CA THR A 168 -14.55 3.29 -22.89
C THR A 168 -13.96 4.15 -24.01
N LEU A 169 -14.07 5.47 -23.88
CA LEU A 169 -13.45 6.43 -24.81
C LEU A 169 -12.38 7.24 -24.06
N ILE A 170 -11.32 7.59 -24.78
CA ILE A 170 -10.39 8.62 -24.29
C ILE A 170 -10.89 9.97 -24.80
N GLU A 171 -11.45 10.75 -23.90
CA GLU A 171 -11.87 12.13 -24.19
C GLU A 171 -10.90 13.11 -23.56
N THR A 172 -10.18 13.84 -24.39
CA THR A 172 -9.34 14.94 -23.92
C THR A 172 -10.13 16.23 -23.97
N HIS A 173 -10.57 16.70 -22.80
CA HIS A 173 -11.27 17.97 -22.67
C HIS A 173 -10.27 19.14 -22.66
N GLY A 174 -10.62 20.24 -23.34
CA GLY A 174 -9.89 21.49 -23.36
C GLY A 174 -8.93 21.70 -24.53
N GLU A 175 -8.30 22.87 -24.57
CA GLU A 175 -7.40 23.34 -25.64
C GLU A 175 -6.00 22.71 -25.62
N VAL A 176 -5.83 21.54 -25.00
CA VAL A 176 -4.54 20.88 -24.87
C VAL A 176 -4.09 20.35 -26.21
N THR A 177 -2.96 20.79 -26.73
CA THR A 177 -2.44 20.42 -28.04
C THR A 177 -1.04 19.80 -28.00
N GLY A 178 -0.63 19.19 -29.08
CA GLY A 178 0.75 18.72 -29.28
C GLY A 178 1.22 17.68 -28.28
N LYS A 179 2.38 17.95 -27.65
CA LYS A 179 3.04 17.05 -26.70
C LYS A 179 2.24 16.86 -25.40
N ALA A 180 1.58 17.94 -24.94
CA ALA A 180 0.78 17.89 -23.72
C ALA A 180 -0.45 16.99 -23.88
N ARG A 181 -1.18 17.09 -25.02
CA ARG A 181 -2.31 16.19 -25.34
C ARG A 181 -1.87 14.74 -25.43
N ARG A 182 -0.72 14.47 -26.04
CA ARG A 182 -0.16 13.10 -26.11
C ARG A 182 0.11 12.53 -24.72
N LYS A 183 0.75 13.35 -23.84
CA LYS A 183 1.04 12.93 -22.45
C LYS A 183 -0.25 12.69 -21.68
N HIS A 184 -1.24 13.56 -21.81
CA HIS A 184 -2.53 13.44 -21.13
C HIS A 184 -3.30 12.18 -21.56
N SER A 185 -3.43 11.94 -22.88
CA SER A 185 -4.06 10.71 -23.41
C SER A 185 -3.31 9.45 -22.95
N GLY A 186 -1.97 9.52 -22.84
CA GLY A 186 -1.13 8.43 -22.33
C GLY A 186 -1.42 8.14 -20.86
N HIS A 187 -1.57 9.17 -20.01
CA HIS A 187 -1.92 9.01 -18.61
C HIS A 187 -3.32 8.38 -18.43
N ILE A 188 -4.31 8.85 -19.19
CA ILE A 188 -5.66 8.25 -19.15
C ILE A 188 -5.59 6.75 -19.50
N LEU A 189 -4.83 6.39 -20.54
CA LEU A 189 -4.65 4.99 -20.90
C LEU A 189 -3.97 4.19 -19.77
N ALA A 190 -2.94 4.73 -19.14
CA ALA A 190 -2.24 4.08 -18.04
C ALA A 190 -3.18 3.85 -16.84
N ASP A 191 -4.06 4.80 -16.54
CA ASP A 191 -5.08 4.66 -15.50
C ASP A 191 -6.09 3.57 -15.86
N ILE A 192 -6.62 3.56 -17.10
CA ILE A 192 -7.54 2.51 -17.57
C ILE A 192 -6.89 1.12 -17.46
N MET A 193 -5.62 0.98 -17.83
CA MET A 193 -4.91 -0.30 -17.70
C MET A 193 -4.68 -0.69 -16.25
N THR A 194 -4.40 0.26 -15.37
CA THR A 194 -4.25 0.04 -13.92
C THR A 194 -5.58 -0.36 -13.28
N GLU A 195 -6.66 0.34 -13.61
CA GLU A 195 -8.02 -0.01 -13.17
C GLU A 195 -8.41 -1.41 -13.67
N MET A 196 -8.12 -1.76 -14.92
CA MET A 196 -8.34 -3.09 -15.46
C MET A 196 -7.62 -4.17 -14.64
N MET A 197 -6.36 -3.94 -14.25
CA MET A 197 -5.59 -4.90 -13.43
C MET A 197 -6.22 -5.12 -12.07
N PHE A 198 -6.75 -4.08 -11.45
CA PHE A 198 -7.42 -4.19 -10.16
C PHE A 198 -8.81 -4.80 -10.29
N ALA A 199 -9.67 -4.28 -11.16
CA ALA A 199 -11.07 -4.73 -11.35
C ALA A 199 -11.19 -6.22 -11.70
N THR A 200 -10.15 -6.80 -12.30
CA THR A 200 -10.11 -8.23 -12.64
C THR A 200 -9.35 -9.07 -11.62
N SER A 201 -8.92 -8.47 -10.51
CA SER A 201 -8.20 -9.17 -9.44
C SER A 201 -9.16 -9.88 -8.49
N HIS A 202 -8.72 -11.00 -7.94
CA HIS A 202 -9.49 -11.78 -6.96
C HIS A 202 -9.08 -11.35 -5.54
N TYR A 203 -9.79 -10.37 -4.95
CA TYR A 203 -9.57 -9.94 -3.57
C TYR A 203 -10.75 -10.33 -2.63
N GLN A 204 -11.90 -10.71 -3.17
CA GLN A 204 -13.06 -11.21 -2.42
C GLN A 204 -12.83 -12.65 -1.95
N GLN A 205 -11.90 -12.80 -1.01
CA GLN A 205 -11.55 -14.07 -0.37
C GLN A 205 -10.84 -13.81 0.96
N THR A 206 -10.59 -14.87 1.75
CA THR A 206 -9.81 -14.72 2.98
C THR A 206 -8.29 -14.65 2.68
N ILE A 207 -7.53 -14.02 3.59
CA ILE A 207 -6.06 -13.96 3.49
C ILE A 207 -5.45 -15.37 3.43
N PHE A 208 -5.99 -16.32 4.20
CA PHE A 208 -5.48 -17.68 4.17
C PHE A 208 -5.78 -18.40 2.84
N ALA A 209 -6.94 -18.17 2.22
CA ALA A 209 -7.22 -18.66 0.87
C ALA A 209 -6.23 -18.11 -0.16
N ALA A 210 -5.94 -16.80 -0.10
CA ALA A 210 -4.93 -16.15 -0.93
C ALA A 210 -3.52 -16.72 -0.68
N LEU A 211 -3.17 -17.05 0.57
CA LEU A 211 -1.90 -17.70 0.90
C LEU A 211 -1.80 -19.11 0.29
N LEU A 212 -2.91 -19.88 0.28
CA LEU A 212 -2.95 -21.20 -0.37
C LEU A 212 -2.79 -21.07 -1.91
N GLU A 213 -3.32 -20.02 -2.52
CA GLU A 213 -3.11 -19.72 -3.94
C GLU A 213 -1.64 -19.36 -4.21
N ALA A 214 -1.03 -18.50 -3.39
CA ALA A 214 0.39 -18.15 -3.49
C ALA A 214 1.29 -19.39 -3.35
N ARG A 215 1.01 -20.27 -2.38
CA ARG A 215 1.69 -21.56 -2.22
C ARG A 215 1.56 -22.45 -3.48
N ALA A 216 0.37 -22.52 -4.07
CA ALA A 216 0.16 -23.33 -5.27
C ALA A 216 0.94 -22.79 -6.47
N LEU A 217 1.10 -21.47 -6.54
CA LEU A 217 1.80 -20.77 -7.60
C LEU A 217 3.32 -20.87 -7.47
N HIS A 218 3.87 -20.54 -6.29
CA HIS A 218 5.31 -20.45 -6.06
C HIS A 218 5.93 -21.78 -5.62
N GLY A 219 5.11 -22.68 -5.10
CA GLY A 219 5.53 -24.00 -4.60
C GLY A 219 5.71 -24.04 -3.08
N GLY A 220 5.33 -25.15 -2.47
CA GLY A 220 5.31 -25.29 -1.01
C GLY A 220 6.67 -25.15 -0.31
N ARG A 221 7.76 -25.45 -1.01
CA ARG A 221 9.14 -25.36 -0.49
C ARG A 221 9.78 -23.98 -0.67
N TYR A 222 9.09 -23.07 -1.33
CA TYR A 222 9.58 -21.71 -1.56
C TYR A 222 9.65 -20.96 -0.23
N THR A 223 10.81 -20.32 0.07
CA THR A 223 11.02 -19.52 1.28
C THR A 223 10.28 -18.20 1.15
N VAL A 224 9.45 -17.87 2.14
CA VAL A 224 8.57 -16.70 2.12
C VAL A 224 8.80 -15.76 3.31
N ALA A 225 9.42 -16.26 4.37
CA ALA A 225 9.72 -15.47 5.55
C ALA A 225 11.01 -15.93 6.24
N GLU A 226 11.68 -15.01 6.88
CA GLU A 226 12.85 -15.26 7.74
C GLU A 226 12.88 -14.19 8.84
N ASP A 227 13.59 -14.46 9.94
CA ASP A 227 13.85 -13.51 11.03
C ASP A 227 15.25 -13.71 11.62
N LEU A 228 15.56 -13.03 12.72
CA LEU A 228 16.86 -13.10 13.39
C LEU A 228 17.27 -14.52 13.85
N GLU A 229 16.33 -15.46 13.96
CA GLU A 229 16.68 -16.87 14.23
C GLU A 229 17.36 -17.55 13.05
N ARG A 230 17.42 -16.93 11.87
CA ARG A 230 18.01 -17.45 10.63
C ARG A 230 17.49 -18.85 10.26
N LYS A 231 16.18 -19.06 10.46
CA LYS A 231 15.47 -20.28 10.08
C LYS A 231 14.47 -19.98 8.99
N PRO A 232 14.86 -20.09 7.72
CA PRO A 232 13.95 -19.80 6.60
C PRO A 232 12.64 -20.55 6.70
N LEU A 233 11.54 -19.86 6.49
CA LEU A 233 10.19 -20.39 6.60
C LEU A 233 9.59 -20.53 5.20
N SER A 234 9.38 -21.77 4.77
CA SER A 234 8.71 -22.07 3.51
C SER A 234 7.18 -21.98 3.64
N TYR A 235 6.47 -21.88 2.51
CA TYR A 235 5.00 -21.89 2.52
C TYR A 235 4.44 -23.12 3.26
N ASP A 236 4.98 -24.30 3.00
CA ASP A 236 4.52 -25.53 3.68
C ASP A 236 4.72 -25.44 5.19
N ALA A 237 5.87 -24.95 5.62
CA ALA A 237 6.19 -24.78 7.03
C ALA A 237 5.37 -23.67 7.68
N LEU A 238 5.15 -22.54 6.99
CA LEU A 238 4.30 -21.44 7.45
C LEU A 238 2.87 -21.93 7.68
N ILE A 239 2.28 -22.58 6.69
CA ILE A 239 0.91 -23.09 6.76
C ILE A 239 0.77 -24.14 7.88
N ALA A 240 1.71 -25.11 7.95
CA ALA A 240 1.68 -26.16 8.97
C ALA A 240 1.74 -25.59 10.39
N ARG A 241 2.68 -24.64 10.64
CA ARG A 241 2.83 -24.00 11.96
C ARG A 241 1.61 -23.15 12.31
N SER A 242 1.05 -22.42 11.35
CA SER A 242 -0.15 -21.60 11.56
C SER A 242 -1.39 -22.44 11.88
N ILE A 243 -1.64 -23.52 11.13
CA ILE A 243 -2.73 -24.48 11.43
C ILE A 243 -2.59 -25.02 12.84
N PHE A 244 -1.37 -25.37 13.19
CA PHE A 244 -1.05 -25.95 14.46
C PHE A 244 -1.27 -24.99 15.65
N VAL A 245 -0.68 -23.81 15.60
CA VAL A 245 -0.87 -22.75 16.61
C VAL A 245 -2.35 -22.38 16.73
N GLY A 246 -3.03 -22.19 15.59
CA GLY A 246 -4.45 -21.87 15.56
C GLY A 246 -5.33 -22.98 16.19
N LYS A 247 -5.00 -24.25 16.00
CA LYS A 247 -5.73 -25.38 16.60
C LYS A 247 -5.65 -25.37 18.13
N LEU A 248 -4.49 -25.02 18.69
CA LEU A 248 -4.34 -24.87 20.15
C LEU A 248 -5.14 -23.69 20.68
N ILE A 249 -5.06 -22.53 20.01
CA ILE A 249 -5.77 -21.32 20.44
C ILE A 249 -7.29 -21.51 20.29
N LYS A 250 -7.74 -22.24 19.29
CA LYS A 250 -9.16 -22.58 19.08
C LYS A 250 -9.80 -23.24 20.29
N THR A 251 -9.06 -24.02 21.08
CA THR A 251 -9.59 -24.68 22.29
C THR A 251 -9.85 -23.72 23.43
N LEU A 252 -9.28 -22.51 23.36
CA LEU A 252 -9.31 -21.51 24.43
C LEU A 252 -10.20 -20.31 24.08
N THR A 253 -10.68 -20.23 22.83
CA THR A 253 -11.35 -19.05 22.26
C THR A 253 -12.56 -19.45 21.41
N GLN A 254 -13.46 -18.49 21.19
CA GLN A 254 -14.66 -18.68 20.35
C GLN A 254 -14.48 -18.11 18.94
N THR A 255 -15.34 -18.54 18.02
CA THR A 255 -15.41 -17.97 16.66
C THR A 255 -15.81 -16.49 16.72
N GLY A 256 -15.11 -15.62 15.97
CA GLY A 256 -15.33 -14.19 15.95
C GLY A 256 -14.71 -13.43 17.12
N GLU A 257 -14.11 -14.12 18.11
CA GLU A 257 -13.50 -13.47 19.27
C GLU A 257 -12.22 -12.71 18.91
N ASN A 258 -12.10 -11.49 19.44
CA ASN A 258 -10.88 -10.71 19.35
C ASN A 258 -9.83 -11.26 20.32
N VAL A 259 -8.69 -11.69 19.81
CA VAL A 259 -7.59 -12.24 20.61
C VAL A 259 -6.41 -11.29 20.54
N GLY A 260 -5.98 -10.79 21.68
CA GLY A 260 -4.84 -9.88 21.77
C GLY A 260 -3.54 -10.56 21.35
N VAL A 261 -2.73 -9.86 20.58
CA VAL A 261 -1.39 -10.30 20.16
C VAL A 261 -0.37 -9.28 20.63
N LEU A 262 0.42 -9.66 21.64
CA LEU A 262 1.49 -8.86 22.21
C LEU A 262 2.84 -9.53 21.94
N LEU A 263 3.32 -9.38 20.70
CA LEU A 263 4.50 -10.07 20.17
C LEU A 263 5.34 -9.15 19.28
N PRO A 264 6.67 -9.40 19.15
CA PRO A 264 7.54 -8.62 18.27
C PRO A 264 7.34 -9.01 16.79
N ASN A 265 7.93 -8.24 15.87
CA ASN A 265 8.05 -8.64 14.47
C ASN A 265 8.89 -9.92 14.35
N SER A 266 8.22 -11.03 13.99
CA SER A 266 8.87 -12.32 13.84
C SER A 266 8.02 -13.30 13.03
N CYS A 267 8.63 -14.37 12.56
CA CYS A 267 7.93 -15.50 11.95
C CYS A 267 6.92 -16.15 12.91
N LYS A 268 7.17 -16.12 14.23
CA LYS A 268 6.25 -16.65 15.25
C LYS A 268 4.96 -15.83 15.31
N THR A 269 5.09 -14.50 15.28
CA THR A 269 3.93 -13.58 15.24
C THR A 269 3.10 -13.80 13.98
N LEU A 270 3.74 -13.96 12.84
CA LEU A 270 3.05 -14.31 11.59
C LEU A 270 2.26 -15.62 11.70
N ASN A 271 2.87 -16.66 12.29
CA ASN A 271 2.17 -17.94 12.51
C ASN A 271 0.96 -17.79 13.45
N VAL A 272 1.05 -16.97 14.50
CA VAL A 272 -0.06 -16.67 15.41
C VAL A 272 -1.20 -15.95 14.68
N VAL A 273 -0.88 -14.89 13.96
CA VAL A 273 -1.88 -14.10 13.20
C VAL A 273 -2.63 -14.99 12.20
N LEU A 274 -1.90 -15.72 11.35
CA LEU A 274 -2.52 -16.63 10.38
C LEU A 274 -3.28 -17.78 11.09
N GLY A 275 -2.73 -18.29 12.20
CA GLY A 275 -3.39 -19.35 12.99
C GLY A 275 -4.74 -18.91 13.55
N LEU A 276 -4.84 -17.68 14.05
CA LEU A 276 -6.10 -17.09 14.49
C LEU A 276 -7.10 -16.98 13.32
N GLN A 277 -6.66 -16.43 12.19
CA GLN A 277 -7.50 -16.23 10.99
C GLN A 277 -8.00 -17.57 10.40
N ILE A 278 -7.18 -18.63 10.39
CA ILE A 278 -7.56 -19.95 9.90
C ILE A 278 -8.81 -20.50 10.62
N TYR A 279 -8.96 -20.18 11.89
CA TYR A 279 -10.05 -20.66 12.72
C TYR A 279 -11.07 -19.57 13.08
N GLN A 280 -11.14 -18.49 12.29
CA GLN A 280 -12.08 -17.36 12.47
C GLN A 280 -11.97 -16.67 13.84
N ARG A 281 -10.75 -16.52 14.35
CA ARG A 281 -10.44 -15.64 15.47
C ARG A 281 -9.81 -14.38 14.91
N VAL A 282 -10.09 -13.25 15.54
CA VAL A 282 -9.61 -11.95 15.05
C VAL A 282 -8.36 -11.54 15.84
N PRO A 283 -7.17 -11.50 15.23
CA PRO A 283 -5.98 -10.97 15.89
C PRO A 283 -6.16 -9.48 16.16
N ALA A 284 -6.13 -9.10 17.45
CA ALA A 284 -6.13 -7.72 17.91
C ALA A 284 -4.71 -7.33 18.31
N MET A 285 -4.04 -6.56 17.47
CA MET A 285 -2.61 -6.28 17.59
C MET A 285 -2.35 -5.19 18.61
N LEU A 286 -1.78 -5.55 19.75
CA LEU A 286 -1.51 -4.61 20.85
C LEU A 286 -0.21 -3.85 20.62
N ASN A 287 -0.29 -2.53 20.75
CA ASN A 287 0.87 -1.65 20.70
C ASN A 287 1.50 -1.52 22.08
N TYR A 288 2.62 -2.17 22.33
CA TYR A 288 3.34 -2.13 23.62
C TYR A 288 3.98 -0.77 23.92
N SER A 289 4.12 0.11 22.93
CA SER A 289 4.74 1.41 23.13
C SER A 289 3.83 2.45 23.81
N ILE A 290 2.54 2.15 24.00
CA ILE A 290 1.58 3.04 24.67
C ILE A 290 1.46 2.78 26.19
N GLY A 291 2.28 1.87 26.72
CA GLY A 291 2.30 1.50 28.14
C GLY A 291 1.11 0.66 28.60
N ALA A 292 1.14 0.25 29.86
CA ALA A 292 0.16 -0.66 30.45
C ALA A 292 -1.28 -0.12 30.41
N ALA A 293 -1.48 1.13 30.78
CA ALA A 293 -2.82 1.76 30.80
C ALA A 293 -3.44 1.84 29.39
N GLY A 294 -2.63 2.18 28.40
CA GLY A 294 -3.06 2.23 27.00
C GLY A 294 -3.41 0.85 26.46
N MET A 295 -2.62 -0.18 26.75
CA MET A 295 -2.93 -1.57 26.36
C MET A 295 -4.19 -2.10 27.06
N ALA A 296 -4.37 -1.83 28.35
CA ALA A 296 -5.58 -2.21 29.08
C ALA A 296 -6.83 -1.52 28.50
N ALA A 297 -6.71 -0.23 28.12
CA ALA A 297 -7.79 0.48 27.45
C ALA A 297 -8.11 -0.14 26.08
N ALA A 298 -7.10 -0.51 25.28
CA ALA A 298 -7.29 -1.20 24.02
C ALA A 298 -7.99 -2.55 24.21
N CYS A 299 -7.64 -3.31 25.23
CA CYS A 299 -8.30 -4.58 25.56
C CYS A 299 -9.78 -4.36 25.92
N ARG A 300 -10.11 -3.33 26.71
CA ARG A 300 -11.51 -2.99 27.01
C ARG A 300 -12.27 -2.59 25.75
N THR A 301 -11.72 -1.68 24.94
CA THR A 301 -12.33 -1.21 23.69
C THR A 301 -12.61 -2.36 22.71
N GLY A 302 -11.67 -3.30 22.59
CA GLY A 302 -11.77 -4.46 21.69
C GLY A 302 -12.46 -5.67 22.32
N GLN A 303 -12.93 -5.60 23.58
CA GLN A 303 -13.45 -6.75 24.36
C GLN A 303 -12.52 -7.97 24.32
N ILE A 304 -11.23 -7.74 24.54
CA ILE A 304 -10.20 -8.76 24.51
C ILE A 304 -10.09 -9.40 25.89
N ASN A 305 -10.35 -10.71 25.97
CA ASN A 305 -10.25 -11.49 27.21
C ASN A 305 -8.95 -12.28 27.32
N ILE A 306 -8.33 -12.59 26.18
CA ILE A 306 -7.12 -13.40 26.08
C ILE A 306 -6.06 -12.64 25.27
N VAL A 307 -4.84 -12.60 25.78
CA VAL A 307 -3.68 -12.02 25.08
C VAL A 307 -2.59 -13.08 24.95
N LEU A 308 -2.14 -13.29 23.73
CA LEU A 308 -1.03 -14.17 23.38
C LEU A 308 0.28 -13.39 23.48
N THR A 309 1.25 -13.91 24.20
CA THR A 309 2.56 -13.28 24.36
C THR A 309 3.68 -14.33 24.51
N SER A 310 4.91 -13.90 24.74
CA SER A 310 6.10 -14.74 24.94
C SER A 310 6.89 -14.23 26.12
N ARG A 311 7.32 -15.11 27.04
CA ARG A 311 8.17 -14.73 28.17
C ARG A 311 9.46 -14.09 27.71
N LYS A 312 10.09 -14.68 26.70
CA LYS A 312 11.31 -14.14 26.10
C LYS A 312 11.11 -12.73 25.55
N PHE A 313 9.94 -12.46 24.95
CA PHE A 313 9.64 -11.11 24.42
C PHE A 313 9.45 -10.11 25.55
N ILE A 314 8.67 -10.45 26.57
CA ILE A 314 8.45 -9.58 27.76
C ILE A 314 9.77 -9.18 28.38
N GLU A 315 10.66 -10.15 28.63
CA GLU A 315 12.00 -9.92 29.19
C GLU A 315 12.88 -9.01 28.30
N LEU A 316 12.99 -9.36 27.00
CA LEU A 316 13.84 -8.59 26.08
C LEU A 316 13.34 -7.17 25.82
N ALA A 317 12.04 -6.95 25.86
CA ALA A 317 11.41 -5.66 25.65
C ALA A 317 11.24 -4.88 26.96
N LYS A 318 11.59 -5.48 28.12
CA LYS A 318 11.43 -4.92 29.47
C LYS A 318 9.98 -4.48 29.74
N LEU A 319 9.05 -5.39 29.52
CA LEU A 319 7.60 -5.18 29.65
C LEU A 319 7.01 -5.95 30.83
N GLU A 320 7.80 -6.30 31.86
CA GLU A 320 7.37 -7.10 32.99
C GLU A 320 6.24 -6.40 33.77
N ASP A 321 6.39 -5.12 34.05
CA ASP A 321 5.41 -4.30 34.80
C ASP A 321 4.14 -4.10 33.97
N GLU A 322 4.27 -3.87 32.65
CA GLU A 322 3.14 -3.76 31.74
C GLU A 322 2.37 -5.08 31.64
N ALA A 323 3.08 -6.20 31.55
CA ALA A 323 2.47 -7.52 31.51
C ALA A 323 1.77 -7.87 32.84
N ALA A 324 2.37 -7.55 33.97
CA ALA A 324 1.76 -7.75 35.30
C ALA A 324 0.48 -6.92 35.48
N THR A 325 0.49 -5.67 35.02
CA THR A 325 -0.70 -4.81 35.03
C THR A 325 -1.77 -5.34 34.11
N LEU A 326 -1.40 -5.74 32.89
CA LEU A 326 -2.33 -6.27 31.90
C LEU A 326 -2.98 -7.58 32.36
N ALA A 327 -2.23 -8.44 33.08
CA ALA A 327 -2.71 -9.70 33.65
C ALA A 327 -3.84 -9.53 34.69
N GLN A 328 -4.02 -8.33 35.25
CA GLN A 328 -5.14 -8.01 36.15
C GLN A 328 -6.47 -7.87 35.40
N HIS A 329 -6.42 -7.63 34.08
CA HIS A 329 -7.59 -7.33 33.25
C HIS A 329 -7.89 -8.43 32.23
N VAL A 330 -6.88 -9.17 31.77
CA VAL A 330 -7.00 -10.20 30.72
C VAL A 330 -6.16 -11.42 31.06
N LYS A 331 -6.50 -12.56 30.48
CA LYS A 331 -5.71 -13.79 30.63
C LYS A 331 -4.52 -13.77 29.68
N LEU A 332 -3.29 -13.71 30.22
CA LEU A 332 -2.08 -13.87 29.41
C LEU A 332 -1.81 -15.35 29.14
N ILE A 333 -1.56 -15.67 27.88
CA ILE A 333 -1.18 -17.01 27.43
C ILE A 333 0.20 -16.92 26.77
N TYR A 334 1.15 -17.67 27.31
CA TYR A 334 2.51 -17.69 26.80
C TYR A 334 2.66 -18.77 25.72
N LEU A 335 3.27 -18.41 24.58
CA LEU A 335 3.50 -19.32 23.47
C LEU A 335 4.38 -20.51 23.87
N GLU A 336 5.27 -20.32 24.84
CA GLU A 336 6.13 -21.36 25.40
C GLU A 336 5.29 -22.48 26.04
N ASP A 337 4.25 -22.12 26.77
CA ASP A 337 3.35 -23.10 27.43
C ASP A 337 2.52 -23.88 26.40
N LEU A 338 2.04 -23.19 25.37
CA LEU A 338 1.36 -23.83 24.24
C LEU A 338 2.29 -24.84 23.55
N ALA A 339 3.57 -24.50 23.40
CA ALA A 339 4.53 -25.37 22.71
C ALA A 339 4.84 -26.67 23.50
N THR A 340 4.80 -26.64 24.83
CA THR A 340 5.05 -27.83 25.67
C THR A 340 3.91 -28.86 25.64
N SER A 341 2.69 -28.41 25.33
CA SER A 341 1.52 -29.30 25.21
C SER A 341 1.52 -30.19 23.94
N LEU A 342 2.55 -30.09 23.12
CA LEU A 342 2.63 -30.67 21.79
C LEU A 342 3.29 -32.06 21.74
N THR A 343 2.57 -33.00 21.17
CA THR A 343 3.11 -34.32 20.86
C THR A 343 3.75 -34.37 19.46
N SER A 344 4.65 -35.35 19.23
CA SER A 344 5.20 -35.60 17.89
C SER A 344 4.11 -35.99 16.88
N PHE A 345 3.02 -36.57 17.36
CA PHE A 345 1.87 -36.95 16.56
C PHE A 345 1.11 -35.73 16.03
N ASP A 346 0.93 -34.68 16.86
CA ASP A 346 0.30 -33.44 16.44
C ASP A 346 1.07 -32.74 15.32
N LYS A 347 2.40 -32.83 15.34
CA LYS A 347 3.26 -32.27 14.29
C LYS A 347 3.06 -32.99 12.95
N ILE A 348 2.92 -34.30 12.96
CA ILE A 348 2.65 -35.11 11.75
C ILE A 348 1.26 -34.80 11.19
N ILE A 349 0.24 -34.72 12.05
CA ILE A 349 -1.12 -34.35 11.65
C ILE A 349 -1.13 -32.96 11.04
N GLY A 350 -0.45 -31.98 11.67
CA GLY A 350 -0.35 -30.61 11.15
C GLY A 350 0.27 -30.54 9.75
N LEU A 351 1.32 -31.33 9.49
CA LEU A 351 1.93 -31.44 8.16
C LEU A 351 0.97 -32.06 7.11
N LEU A 352 0.21 -33.08 7.49
CA LEU A 352 -0.80 -33.69 6.61
C LEU A 352 -1.95 -32.71 6.33
N GLN A 353 -2.42 -32.00 7.35
CA GLN A 353 -3.44 -30.96 7.22
C GLN A 353 -2.95 -29.81 6.34
N ALA A 354 -1.68 -29.39 6.44
CA ALA A 354 -1.11 -28.38 5.56
C ALA A 354 -1.11 -28.81 4.09
N LYS A 355 -0.77 -30.06 3.80
CA LYS A 355 -0.80 -30.59 2.42
C LYS A 355 -2.22 -30.63 1.84
N THR A 356 -3.21 -30.89 2.66
CA THR A 356 -4.62 -31.00 2.28
C THR A 356 -5.42 -29.71 2.54
N ALA A 357 -4.78 -28.65 3.03
CA ALA A 357 -5.43 -27.41 3.46
C ALA A 357 -6.37 -26.83 2.41
N ARG A 358 -6.00 -26.88 1.13
CA ARG A 358 -6.84 -26.39 0.03
C ARG A 358 -8.22 -27.08 -0.04
N PHE A 359 -8.30 -28.35 0.35
CA PHE A 359 -9.54 -29.11 0.29
C PHE A 359 -10.44 -28.84 1.50
N TRP A 360 -9.90 -29.00 2.72
CA TRP A 360 -10.72 -28.83 3.92
C TRP A 360 -11.05 -27.36 4.21
N TYR A 361 -10.17 -26.41 3.87
CA TYR A 361 -10.43 -24.99 4.07
C TYR A 361 -11.53 -24.49 3.12
N LYS A 362 -11.53 -24.95 1.87
CA LYS A 362 -12.56 -24.60 0.90
C LYS A 362 -13.96 -25.06 1.29
N SER A 363 -14.07 -26.10 2.13
CA SER A 363 -15.35 -26.62 2.60
C SER A 363 -15.93 -25.84 3.78
N GLN A 364 -15.20 -24.88 4.33
CA GLN A 364 -15.66 -24.00 5.39
C GLN A 364 -16.36 -22.75 4.80
N ASP A 365 -17.37 -22.30 5.50
CA ASP A 365 -18.13 -21.11 5.14
C ASP A 365 -17.43 -19.86 5.73
N TYR A 366 -16.41 -19.37 5.01
CA TYR A 366 -15.65 -18.18 5.37
C TYR A 366 -16.03 -17.01 4.46
N ASP A 367 -16.31 -15.85 5.07
CA ASP A 367 -16.60 -14.62 4.35
C ASP A 367 -15.33 -13.76 4.19
N ALA A 368 -15.15 -13.20 3.02
CA ALA A 368 -14.10 -12.21 2.74
C ALA A 368 -14.28 -10.94 3.57
N ASP A 369 -15.51 -10.62 3.92
CA ASP A 369 -15.87 -9.47 4.74
C ASP A 369 -15.76 -9.71 6.25
N ASP A 370 -15.45 -10.95 6.70
CA ASP A 370 -15.13 -11.19 8.09
C ASP A 370 -13.93 -10.35 8.54
N ALA A 371 -13.94 -9.95 9.84
CA ALA A 371 -12.83 -9.22 10.42
C ALA A 371 -11.53 -10.05 10.37
N ALA A 372 -10.49 -9.50 9.74
CA ALA A 372 -9.19 -10.13 9.61
C ALA A 372 -8.20 -9.67 10.67
N VAL A 373 -8.35 -8.44 11.16
CA VAL A 373 -7.48 -7.85 12.19
C VAL A 373 -8.13 -6.63 12.83
N VAL A 374 -7.83 -6.39 14.10
CA VAL A 374 -8.06 -5.11 14.79
C VAL A 374 -6.71 -4.45 15.05
N LEU A 375 -6.55 -3.22 14.57
CA LEU A 375 -5.38 -2.38 14.80
C LEU A 375 -5.76 -1.16 15.64
N PHE A 376 -5.03 -0.91 16.72
CA PHE A 376 -5.35 0.20 17.62
C PHE A 376 -4.59 1.47 17.22
N THR A 377 -5.33 2.58 17.12
CA THR A 377 -4.79 3.91 16.86
C THR A 377 -5.12 4.85 18.02
N SER A 378 -4.29 5.89 18.22
CA SER A 378 -4.59 6.93 19.21
C SER A 378 -5.84 7.71 18.78
N GLY A 379 -6.89 7.68 19.61
CA GLY A 379 -8.05 8.54 19.43
C GLY A 379 -7.73 10.03 19.67
N SER A 380 -8.63 10.92 19.27
CA SER A 380 -8.50 12.38 19.47
C SER A 380 -8.39 12.79 20.95
N GLU A 381 -8.90 11.95 21.85
CA GLU A 381 -8.91 12.16 23.31
C GLU A 381 -7.86 11.31 24.05
N GLY A 382 -6.92 10.71 23.32
CA GLY A 382 -5.84 9.91 23.90
C GLY A 382 -6.19 8.44 24.18
N LEU A 383 -7.46 8.05 24.17
CA LEU A 383 -7.88 6.66 24.34
C LEU A 383 -7.77 5.88 23.01
N PRO A 384 -7.30 4.61 23.03
CA PRO A 384 -7.18 3.80 21.83
C PRO A 384 -8.55 3.47 21.21
N LYS A 385 -8.69 3.69 19.90
CA LYS A 385 -9.79 3.18 19.10
C LYS A 385 -9.31 2.01 18.25
N GLY A 386 -10.13 0.96 18.12
CA GLY A 386 -9.84 -0.21 17.31
C GLY A 386 -10.33 -0.03 15.88
N VAL A 387 -9.45 -0.09 14.92
CA VAL A 387 -9.79 -0.11 13.48
C VAL A 387 -9.95 -1.55 13.05
N VAL A 388 -11.14 -1.92 12.60
CA VAL A 388 -11.46 -3.28 12.15
C VAL A 388 -11.30 -3.36 10.64
N LEU A 389 -10.35 -4.18 10.17
CA LEU A 389 -10.13 -4.44 8.76
C LEU A 389 -10.59 -5.86 8.41
N SER A 390 -11.34 -6.00 7.31
CA SER A 390 -11.71 -7.30 6.78
C SER A 390 -10.59 -7.94 5.95
N HIS A 391 -10.73 -9.23 5.64
CA HIS A 391 -9.84 -9.90 4.70
C HIS A 391 -9.89 -9.20 3.33
N ALA A 392 -11.10 -8.87 2.85
CA ALA A 392 -11.28 -8.16 1.58
C ALA A 392 -10.60 -6.79 1.57
N ASN A 393 -10.69 -5.99 2.66
CA ASN A 393 -10.03 -4.68 2.73
C ASN A 393 -8.51 -4.79 2.54
N ILE A 394 -7.87 -5.72 3.26
CA ILE A 394 -6.42 -5.93 3.19
C ILE A 394 -6.01 -6.45 1.81
N LEU A 395 -6.76 -7.42 1.26
CA LEU A 395 -6.49 -7.99 -0.06
C LEU A 395 -6.76 -6.99 -1.17
N ALA A 396 -7.79 -6.15 -1.06
CA ALA A 396 -8.03 -5.07 -2.01
C ALA A 396 -6.83 -4.12 -2.06
N ASN A 397 -6.35 -3.64 -0.91
CA ASN A 397 -5.18 -2.75 -0.87
C ASN A 397 -3.92 -3.42 -1.42
N HIS A 398 -3.69 -4.69 -1.10
CA HIS A 398 -2.63 -5.49 -1.70
C HIS A 398 -2.71 -5.53 -3.23
N LYS A 399 -3.90 -5.78 -3.82
CA LYS A 399 -4.10 -5.82 -5.27
C LYS A 399 -3.98 -4.43 -5.91
N GLN A 400 -4.46 -3.39 -5.24
CA GLN A 400 -4.29 -1.99 -5.66
C GLN A 400 -2.81 -1.62 -5.79
N ILE A 401 -1.99 -1.93 -4.77
CA ILE A 401 -0.55 -1.68 -4.79
C ILE A 401 0.13 -2.45 -5.94
N ARG A 402 -0.22 -3.74 -6.10
CA ARG A 402 0.33 -4.58 -7.17
C ARG A 402 -0.02 -4.11 -8.57
N ALA A 403 -1.16 -3.44 -8.74
CA ALA A 403 -1.54 -2.86 -10.03
C ALA A 403 -0.67 -1.64 -10.42
N ARG A 404 -0.02 -1.01 -9.45
CA ARG A 404 0.81 0.19 -9.66
C ARG A 404 2.31 -0.05 -9.58
N ILE A 405 2.78 -1.02 -8.79
CA ILE A 405 4.20 -1.27 -8.56
C ILE A 405 4.53 -2.73 -8.88
N ASP A 406 5.67 -2.94 -9.52
CA ASP A 406 6.13 -4.23 -10.02
C ASP A 406 6.86 -5.06 -8.94
N PHE A 407 6.22 -5.29 -7.82
CA PHE A 407 6.71 -6.21 -6.80
C PHE A 407 6.61 -7.67 -7.26
N GLY A 408 7.63 -8.48 -7.00
CA GLY A 408 7.67 -9.84 -7.49
C GLY A 408 8.50 -10.81 -6.65
N PRO A 409 8.47 -12.10 -7.00
CA PRO A 409 9.09 -13.20 -6.22
C PRO A 409 10.61 -13.11 -6.08
N GLY A 410 11.29 -12.25 -6.84
CA GLY A 410 12.72 -11.99 -6.65
C GLY A 410 13.02 -10.96 -5.58
N ASP A 411 11.99 -10.35 -4.98
CA ASP A 411 12.18 -9.30 -4.01
C ASP A 411 12.32 -9.83 -2.59
N VAL A 412 13.17 -9.14 -1.82
CA VAL A 412 13.37 -9.34 -0.39
C VAL A 412 12.97 -8.06 0.34
N VAL A 413 11.96 -8.15 1.18
CA VAL A 413 11.47 -7.04 2.01
C VAL A 413 12.14 -7.09 3.37
N LEU A 414 12.92 -6.07 3.74
CA LEU A 414 13.37 -5.91 5.11
C LEU A 414 12.26 -5.20 5.92
N ASN A 415 11.51 -5.99 6.69
CA ASN A 415 10.38 -5.51 7.47
C ASN A 415 10.75 -5.30 8.95
N PHE A 416 11.05 -4.05 9.29
CA PHE A 416 11.27 -3.60 10.67
C PHE A 416 10.08 -2.79 11.22
N LEU A 417 9.06 -2.49 10.39
CA LEU A 417 7.88 -1.79 10.84
C LEU A 417 6.98 -2.73 11.65
N PRO A 418 6.53 -2.31 12.85
CA PRO A 418 5.74 -3.17 13.72
C PRO A 418 4.44 -3.67 13.07
N MET A 419 4.11 -4.96 13.26
CA MET A 419 2.85 -5.55 12.77
C MET A 419 1.60 -4.98 13.44
N PHE A 420 1.71 -4.29 14.55
CA PHE A 420 0.58 -3.57 15.18
C PHE A 420 0.26 -2.23 14.48
N HIS A 421 1.03 -1.84 13.48
CA HIS A 421 0.70 -0.75 12.55
C HIS A 421 0.31 -1.31 11.18
N SER A 422 -0.71 -0.74 10.56
CA SER A 422 -1.22 -1.18 9.25
C SER A 422 -0.15 -1.19 8.16
N PHE A 423 0.82 -0.28 8.20
CA PHE A 423 1.94 -0.24 7.25
C PHE A 423 2.84 -1.48 7.40
N GLY A 424 3.22 -1.84 8.63
CA GLY A 424 3.98 -3.07 8.90
C GLY A 424 3.15 -4.34 8.66
N PHE A 425 1.85 -4.32 8.98
CA PHE A 425 0.97 -5.46 8.82
C PHE A 425 0.66 -5.77 7.36
N THR A 426 0.04 -4.84 6.64
CA THR A 426 -0.39 -5.07 5.26
C THR A 426 0.78 -5.05 4.29
N VAL A 427 1.58 -3.98 4.30
CA VAL A 427 2.60 -3.76 3.27
C VAL A 427 3.89 -4.50 3.60
N GLY A 428 4.32 -4.49 4.87
CA GLY A 428 5.54 -5.19 5.29
C GLY A 428 5.39 -6.69 5.48
N THR A 429 4.17 -7.19 5.77
CA THR A 429 3.94 -8.60 6.12
C THR A 429 3.04 -9.32 5.13
N MET A 430 1.77 -8.90 4.97
CA MET A 430 0.81 -9.65 4.14
C MET A 430 1.15 -9.57 2.65
N MET A 431 1.49 -8.38 2.16
CA MET A 431 1.82 -8.20 0.75
C MET A 431 2.99 -9.07 0.29
N PRO A 432 4.16 -9.14 0.99
CA PRO A 432 5.25 -10.01 0.58
C PRO A 432 4.86 -11.48 0.50
N ILE A 433 4.25 -12.03 1.55
CA ILE A 433 3.93 -13.45 1.63
C ILE A 433 2.88 -13.88 0.60
N LEU A 434 2.01 -12.97 0.18
CA LEU A 434 0.98 -13.25 -0.83
C LEU A 434 1.48 -13.10 -2.28
N ASN A 435 2.64 -12.44 -2.49
CA ASN A 435 3.26 -12.25 -3.81
C ASN A 435 4.48 -13.14 -4.06
N GLY A 436 4.82 -14.04 -3.13
CA GLY A 436 6.04 -14.86 -3.24
C GLY A 436 7.33 -14.08 -3.02
N MET A 437 7.27 -12.90 -2.40
CA MET A 437 8.45 -12.19 -1.94
C MET A 437 8.90 -12.76 -0.60
N THR A 438 10.18 -12.67 -0.29
CA THR A 438 10.69 -13.04 1.04
C THR A 438 10.56 -11.83 1.97
N SER A 439 9.88 -11.98 3.12
CA SER A 439 9.88 -10.95 4.17
C SER A 439 10.89 -11.34 5.25
N PHE A 440 11.88 -10.49 5.46
CA PHE A 440 12.81 -10.63 6.59
C PHE A 440 12.32 -9.75 7.75
N PHE A 441 11.92 -10.38 8.85
CA PHE A 441 11.39 -9.68 10.02
C PHE A 441 12.48 -9.25 10.98
N TYR A 442 12.55 -7.94 11.24
CA TYR A 442 13.41 -7.36 12.25
C TYR A 442 12.56 -6.71 13.36
N PRO A 443 12.87 -6.92 14.65
CA PRO A 443 11.94 -6.59 15.75
C PRO A 443 11.77 -5.09 16.02
N SER A 444 12.74 -4.24 15.67
CA SER A 444 12.69 -2.82 16.04
C SER A 444 13.26 -1.89 14.98
N PRO A 445 12.54 -0.82 14.58
CA PRO A 445 13.06 0.21 13.67
C PRO A 445 14.12 1.13 14.31
N LEU A 446 14.29 1.09 15.64
CA LEU A 446 15.12 2.04 16.38
C LEU A 446 16.62 1.67 16.36
N HIS A 447 16.99 0.53 15.85
CA HIS A 447 18.38 0.09 15.75
C HIS A 447 19.05 0.70 14.51
N TYR A 448 19.27 2.02 14.54
CA TYR A 448 19.66 2.83 13.38
C TYR A 448 20.97 2.43 12.71
N ALA A 449 21.92 1.84 13.45
CA ALA A 449 23.16 1.34 12.89
C ALA A 449 23.00 -0.07 12.29
N VAL A 450 22.15 -0.91 12.89
CA VAL A 450 21.98 -2.32 12.50
C VAL A 450 21.12 -2.50 11.26
N ILE A 451 20.09 -1.67 11.09
CA ILE A 451 19.16 -1.80 9.94
C ILE A 451 19.89 -1.67 8.59
N PRO A 452 20.81 -0.71 8.36
CA PRO A 452 21.59 -0.66 7.12
C PRO A 452 22.44 -1.91 6.88
N GLU A 453 23.18 -2.38 7.89
CA GLU A 453 23.98 -3.61 7.81
C GLU A 453 23.11 -4.82 7.49
N MET A 454 21.92 -4.89 8.12
CA MET A 454 20.96 -5.97 7.87
C MET A 454 20.41 -5.91 6.44
N ALA A 455 20.16 -4.72 5.90
CA ALA A 455 19.73 -4.56 4.51
C ALA A 455 20.74 -5.14 3.53
N TYR A 456 22.03 -4.89 3.79
CA TYR A 456 23.14 -5.48 3.04
C TYR A 456 23.19 -7.01 3.19
N GLU A 457 23.16 -7.50 4.42
CA GLU A 457 23.32 -8.92 4.75
C GLU A 457 22.22 -9.80 4.14
N VAL A 458 20.96 -9.34 4.15
CA VAL A 458 19.84 -10.11 3.60
C VAL A 458 19.60 -9.83 2.11
N GLY A 459 20.37 -8.92 1.51
CA GLY A 459 20.18 -8.51 0.12
C GLY A 459 18.79 -7.88 -0.09
N ALA A 460 18.37 -7.01 0.83
CA ALA A 460 17.05 -6.38 0.76
C ALA A 460 16.88 -5.59 -0.54
N THR A 461 15.79 -5.81 -1.25
CA THR A 461 15.44 -5.07 -2.46
C THR A 461 14.37 -4.00 -2.24
N ILE A 462 13.63 -4.13 -1.14
CA ILE A 462 12.54 -3.22 -0.77
C ILE A 462 12.63 -2.88 0.71
N MET A 463 12.49 -1.60 1.01
CA MET A 463 12.35 -1.09 2.36
C MET A 463 11.15 -0.14 2.47
N PHE A 464 10.42 -0.26 3.57
CA PHE A 464 9.35 0.65 3.97
C PHE A 464 9.77 1.39 5.23
N GLY A 465 9.59 2.72 5.28
CA GLY A 465 9.97 3.48 6.47
C GLY A 465 9.22 4.79 6.61
N THR A 466 9.45 5.47 7.74
CA THR A 466 9.03 6.85 7.93
C THR A 466 10.19 7.79 7.64
N ASN A 467 9.93 9.08 7.45
CA ASN A 467 10.99 10.08 7.28
C ASN A 467 12.02 9.99 8.41
N THR A 468 11.56 9.90 9.66
CA THR A 468 12.41 9.84 10.85
C THR A 468 13.39 8.67 10.80
N PHE A 469 12.92 7.47 10.46
CA PHE A 469 13.77 6.29 10.36
C PHE A 469 14.75 6.38 9.19
N LEU A 470 14.26 6.77 8.02
CA LEU A 470 15.09 6.87 6.81
C LEU A 470 16.20 7.93 6.97
N ALA A 471 15.92 9.07 7.62
CA ALA A 471 16.93 10.08 7.94
C ALA A 471 17.98 9.55 8.91
N ALA A 472 17.56 8.79 9.94
CA ALA A 472 18.47 8.20 10.93
C ALA A 472 19.37 7.11 10.31
N TYR A 473 18.81 6.24 9.46
CA TYR A 473 19.57 5.22 8.75
C TYR A 473 20.60 5.85 7.80
N ALA A 474 20.21 6.88 7.03
CA ALA A 474 21.12 7.56 6.11
C ALA A 474 22.36 8.15 6.80
N LYS A 475 22.21 8.61 8.05
CA LYS A 475 23.35 9.14 8.85
C LYS A 475 24.33 8.03 9.27
N LYS A 476 23.87 6.80 9.47
CA LYS A 476 24.69 5.68 9.98
C LYS A 476 25.18 4.74 8.88
N ALA A 477 24.43 4.62 7.78
CA ALA A 477 24.72 3.69 6.70
C ALA A 477 26.00 4.03 5.95
N HIS A 478 26.75 2.99 5.56
CA HIS A 478 27.75 3.09 4.50
C HIS A 478 27.04 3.20 3.13
N PRO A 479 27.58 3.92 2.13
CA PRO A 479 26.95 4.02 0.80
C PRO A 479 26.59 2.69 0.15
N TYR A 480 27.31 1.62 0.47
CA TYR A 480 27.12 0.29 -0.09
C TYR A 480 26.08 -0.59 0.64
N ASP A 481 25.62 -0.19 1.83
CA ASP A 481 24.66 -0.99 2.62
C ASP A 481 23.33 -1.20 1.89
N PHE A 482 22.99 -0.25 1.02
CA PHE A 482 21.72 -0.26 0.28
C PHE A 482 21.87 -0.58 -1.21
N TYR A 483 23.01 -1.18 -1.63
CA TYR A 483 23.30 -1.44 -3.05
C TYR A 483 22.25 -2.29 -3.78
N SER A 484 21.54 -3.17 -3.06
CA SER A 484 20.54 -4.07 -3.61
C SER A 484 19.12 -3.47 -3.64
N LEU A 485 18.90 -2.33 -2.97
CA LEU A 485 17.58 -1.73 -2.88
C LEU A 485 17.09 -1.21 -4.24
N ARG A 486 15.95 -1.71 -4.67
CA ARG A 486 15.20 -1.24 -5.84
C ARG A 486 14.22 -0.15 -5.45
N TYR A 487 13.54 -0.32 -4.31
CA TYR A 487 12.49 0.57 -3.84
C TYR A 487 12.62 0.87 -2.36
N VAL A 488 12.58 2.16 -2.06
CA VAL A 488 12.39 2.69 -0.72
C VAL A 488 11.11 3.51 -0.72
N VAL A 489 10.14 3.13 0.11
CA VAL A 489 8.86 3.82 0.20
C VAL A 489 8.73 4.48 1.56
N ALA A 490 8.50 5.80 1.54
CA ALA A 490 8.26 6.59 2.75
C ALA A 490 6.77 6.80 2.95
N GLY A 491 6.27 6.58 4.16
CA GLY A 491 4.88 6.81 4.53
C GLY A 491 4.72 7.22 5.99
N ALA A 492 3.50 7.53 6.39
CA ALA A 492 3.09 7.90 7.74
C ALA A 492 3.61 9.24 8.27
N GLU A 493 4.62 9.83 7.64
CA GLU A 493 5.18 11.16 7.91
C GLU A 493 5.50 11.87 6.61
N LYS A 494 5.49 13.21 6.63
CA LYS A 494 5.95 14.02 5.48
C LYS A 494 7.44 13.78 5.26
N LEU A 495 7.82 13.40 4.05
CA LEU A 495 9.22 13.28 3.68
C LEU A 495 9.88 14.66 3.60
N GLN A 496 10.96 14.85 4.35
CA GLN A 496 11.74 16.08 4.32
C GLN A 496 12.65 16.10 3.10
N GLU A 497 12.86 17.31 2.55
CA GLU A 497 13.73 17.48 1.37
C GLU A 497 15.17 17.05 1.66
N THR A 498 15.67 17.34 2.85
CA THR A 498 17.01 16.90 3.29
C THR A 498 17.17 15.38 3.28
N THR A 499 16.14 14.64 3.72
CA THR A 499 16.14 13.16 3.68
C THR A 499 16.11 12.68 2.24
N ARG A 500 15.24 13.26 1.40
CA ARG A 500 15.12 12.91 -0.02
C ARG A 500 16.45 13.09 -0.75
N THR A 501 17.06 14.27 -0.60
CA THR A 501 18.34 14.61 -1.24
C THR A 501 19.47 13.74 -0.73
N THR A 502 19.57 13.49 0.58
CA THR A 502 20.58 12.61 1.15
C THR A 502 20.51 11.19 0.57
N TRP A 503 19.32 10.63 0.44
CA TRP A 503 19.14 9.29 -0.13
C TRP A 503 19.50 9.23 -1.62
N LEU A 504 19.17 10.27 -2.37
CA LEU A 504 19.50 10.36 -3.79
C LEU A 504 21.00 10.53 -3.98
N ASP A 505 21.65 11.44 -3.26
CA ASP A 505 23.06 11.80 -3.45
C ASP A 505 23.99 10.73 -2.88
N LYS A 506 23.68 10.16 -1.70
CA LYS A 506 24.54 9.20 -1.02
C LYS A 506 24.40 7.78 -1.55
N PHE A 507 23.17 7.36 -1.91
CA PHE A 507 22.87 5.97 -2.28
C PHE A 507 22.37 5.82 -3.72
N GLY A 508 22.10 6.91 -4.44
CA GLY A 508 21.47 6.86 -5.77
C GLY A 508 20.02 6.41 -5.75
N ILE A 509 19.36 6.42 -4.59
CA ILE A 509 18.01 5.88 -4.40
C ILE A 509 16.99 7.01 -4.31
N ARG A 510 15.98 6.94 -5.18
CA ARG A 510 14.81 7.80 -5.11
C ARG A 510 13.80 7.22 -4.13
N ILE A 511 13.47 7.96 -3.07
CA ILE A 511 12.40 7.59 -2.15
C ILE A 511 11.05 7.86 -2.82
N LEU A 512 10.16 6.87 -2.79
CA LEU A 512 8.78 6.97 -3.25
C LEU A 512 7.90 7.35 -2.06
N GLU A 513 7.20 8.48 -2.17
CA GLU A 513 6.30 8.92 -1.11
C GLU A 513 4.92 8.28 -1.27
N GLY A 514 4.36 7.77 -0.16
CA GLY A 514 3.00 7.24 -0.10
C GLY A 514 2.21 7.85 1.06
N TYR A 515 0.90 7.88 0.90
CA TYR A 515 -0.06 8.38 1.87
C TYR A 515 -1.11 7.33 2.19
N GLY A 516 -1.53 7.33 3.44
CA GLY A 516 -2.60 6.45 3.90
C GLY A 516 -2.84 6.55 5.39
N ALA A 517 -3.82 5.79 5.83
CA ALA A 517 -4.25 5.69 7.21
C ALA A 517 -4.54 4.23 7.57
N THR A 518 -4.60 3.88 8.84
CA THR A 518 -4.99 2.53 9.25
C THR A 518 -6.37 2.17 8.69
N GLU A 519 -7.25 3.15 8.64
CA GLU A 519 -8.61 3.08 8.13
C GLU A 519 -8.72 2.80 6.62
N THR A 520 -7.59 2.92 5.88
CA THR A 520 -7.52 2.66 4.43
C THR A 520 -6.66 1.45 4.06
N SER A 521 -6.25 0.62 5.01
CA SER A 521 -5.62 -0.72 4.91
C SER A 521 -4.17 -0.86 4.38
N PRO A 522 -3.21 0.05 4.39
CA PRO A 522 -3.30 1.46 4.73
C PRO A 522 -3.22 2.41 3.52
N VAL A 523 -2.85 1.96 2.30
CA VAL A 523 -2.38 2.83 1.22
C VAL A 523 -3.53 3.44 0.45
N THR A 524 -3.62 4.76 0.47
CA THR A 524 -4.58 5.57 -0.29
C THR A 524 -3.95 6.06 -1.60
N SER A 525 -2.68 6.46 -1.57
CA SER A 525 -1.92 6.90 -2.74
C SER A 525 -0.44 6.62 -2.60
N VAL A 526 0.28 6.55 -3.71
CA VAL A 526 1.74 6.37 -3.73
C VAL A 526 2.36 6.88 -5.02
N ASN A 527 3.53 7.49 -4.91
CA ASN A 527 4.43 7.72 -6.04
C ASN A 527 5.00 6.37 -6.52
N THR A 528 5.16 6.21 -7.81
CA THR A 528 5.73 5.00 -8.41
C THR A 528 6.99 5.36 -9.21
N PRO A 529 7.83 4.39 -9.59
CA PRO A 529 8.99 4.67 -10.44
C PRO A 529 8.64 5.30 -11.78
N MET A 530 7.46 4.99 -12.31
CA MET A 530 7.00 5.46 -13.63
C MET A 530 6.13 6.71 -13.54
N ASP A 531 5.55 6.99 -12.40
CA ASP A 531 4.62 8.10 -12.17
C ASP A 531 4.99 8.77 -10.84
N TYR A 532 5.94 9.73 -10.91
CA TYR A 532 6.59 10.34 -9.76
C TYR A 532 6.57 11.86 -9.83
N LYS A 533 6.17 12.50 -8.74
CA LYS A 533 6.25 13.94 -8.56
C LYS A 533 6.76 14.27 -7.16
N ALA A 534 7.92 14.91 -7.08
CA ALA A 534 8.51 15.28 -5.80
C ALA A 534 7.59 16.23 -5.01
N GLY A 535 7.46 16.02 -3.69
CA GLY A 535 6.59 16.81 -2.82
C GLY A 535 5.11 16.47 -2.92
N SER A 536 4.74 15.48 -3.75
CA SER A 536 3.43 14.83 -3.74
C SER A 536 3.50 13.47 -3.06
N VAL A 537 2.36 12.96 -2.64
CA VAL A 537 2.24 11.58 -2.14
C VAL A 537 1.72 10.61 -3.20
N GLY A 538 1.94 10.95 -4.48
CA GLY A 538 1.53 10.17 -5.63
C GLY A 538 0.06 10.32 -5.98
N ARG A 539 -0.48 9.36 -6.71
CA ARG A 539 -1.86 9.33 -7.22
C ARG A 539 -2.67 8.28 -6.46
N PHE A 540 -3.99 8.45 -6.43
CA PHE A 540 -4.90 7.50 -5.78
C PHE A 540 -4.71 6.06 -6.26
N MET A 541 -4.90 5.11 -5.35
CA MET A 541 -5.00 3.70 -5.71
C MET A 541 -6.20 3.45 -6.64
N PRO A 542 -6.14 2.42 -7.51
CA PRO A 542 -7.28 2.07 -8.35
C PRO A 542 -8.53 1.74 -7.51
N ASP A 543 -9.70 2.04 -8.05
CA ASP A 543 -11.02 1.87 -7.42
C ASP A 543 -11.17 2.64 -6.08
N MET A 544 -10.41 3.73 -5.93
CA MET A 544 -10.57 4.69 -4.84
C MET A 544 -11.41 5.88 -5.30
N LEU A 545 -12.55 6.06 -4.69
CA LEU A 545 -13.35 7.28 -4.84
C LEU A 545 -12.84 8.34 -3.87
N HIS A 546 -12.81 9.59 -4.31
CA HIS A 546 -12.42 10.71 -3.45
C HIS A 546 -13.31 11.92 -3.66
N LYS A 547 -13.50 12.70 -2.61
CA LYS A 547 -14.18 13.99 -2.62
C LYS A 547 -13.42 14.98 -1.73
N LEU A 548 -13.41 16.23 -2.14
CA LEU A 548 -12.83 17.32 -1.36
C LEU A 548 -13.97 18.19 -0.80
N GLU A 549 -14.08 18.24 0.53
CA GLU A 549 -14.98 19.14 1.23
C GLU A 549 -14.30 20.53 1.30
N PRO A 550 -14.93 21.59 0.78
CA PRO A 550 -14.33 22.93 0.82
C PRO A 550 -14.05 23.39 2.24
N VAL A 551 -12.89 23.98 2.47
CA VAL A 551 -12.50 24.55 3.76
C VAL A 551 -12.48 26.06 3.64
N PRO A 552 -13.24 26.81 4.44
CA PRO A 552 -13.26 28.28 4.37
C PRO A 552 -11.86 28.88 4.53
N GLY A 553 -11.48 29.79 3.64
CA GLY A 553 -10.16 30.44 3.66
C GLY A 553 -9.03 29.64 3.03
N ILE A 554 -9.29 28.49 2.40
CA ILE A 554 -8.31 27.70 1.65
C ILE A 554 -8.81 27.53 0.21
N GLU A 555 -8.10 28.15 -0.72
CA GLU A 555 -8.39 28.03 -2.15
C GLU A 555 -7.68 26.81 -2.75
N ASN A 556 -8.30 26.18 -3.76
CA ASN A 556 -7.73 25.05 -4.53
C ASN A 556 -7.37 23.79 -3.71
N ALA A 557 -7.84 23.69 -2.45
CA ALA A 557 -7.66 22.51 -1.60
C ALA A 557 -8.93 22.25 -0.77
N GLY A 558 -9.06 21.05 -0.25
CA GLY A 558 -10.20 20.66 0.57
C GLY A 558 -9.88 19.52 1.51
N LYS A 559 -10.78 19.28 2.45
CA LYS A 559 -10.67 18.15 3.37
C LYS A 559 -11.01 16.87 2.60
N LEU A 560 -10.09 15.92 2.62
CA LEU A 560 -10.18 14.69 1.83
C LEU A 560 -11.11 13.67 2.49
N HIS A 561 -12.09 13.23 1.73
CA HIS A 561 -12.92 12.07 2.04
C HIS A 561 -12.70 11.00 1.00
N VAL A 562 -12.58 9.74 1.43
CA VAL A 562 -12.31 8.61 0.55
C VAL A 562 -13.30 7.48 0.78
N ALA A 563 -13.61 6.75 -0.29
CA ALA A 563 -14.38 5.52 -0.28
C ALA A 563 -13.72 4.50 -1.23
N GLY A 564 -13.90 3.21 -0.97
CA GLY A 564 -13.31 2.16 -1.80
C GLY A 564 -13.22 0.83 -1.07
N PRO A 565 -12.80 -0.23 -1.76
CA PRO A 565 -12.80 -1.59 -1.22
C PRO A 565 -11.78 -1.81 -0.08
N ASN A 566 -10.78 -0.95 0.04
CA ASN A 566 -9.77 -0.98 1.09
C ASN A 566 -10.14 -0.16 2.33
N ILE A 567 -11.33 0.46 2.38
CA ILE A 567 -11.78 1.20 3.55
C ILE A 567 -12.25 0.21 4.63
N MET A 568 -11.88 0.49 5.88
CA MET A 568 -12.19 -0.33 7.05
C MET A 568 -13.67 -0.70 7.16
N LYS A 569 -13.95 -1.79 7.88
CA LYS A 569 -15.33 -2.11 8.28
C LYS A 569 -15.90 -1.08 9.26
N GLY A 570 -15.08 -0.53 10.14
CA GLY A 570 -15.48 0.45 11.13
C GLY A 570 -14.54 0.52 12.31
N TYR A 571 -14.98 1.28 13.32
CA TYR A 571 -14.29 1.45 14.58
C TYR A 571 -14.92 0.66 15.73
N LEU A 572 -14.09 0.16 16.62
CA LEU A 572 -14.45 -0.13 18.00
C LEU A 572 -14.06 1.08 18.86
N LEU A 573 -15.02 1.66 19.55
CA LEU A 573 -14.85 2.91 20.30
C LEU A 573 -14.85 2.65 21.82
N PRO A 574 -14.06 3.42 22.60
CA PRO A 574 -14.00 3.28 24.06
C PRO A 574 -15.37 3.49 24.74
N ASP A 575 -16.20 4.39 24.23
CA ASP A 575 -17.52 4.75 24.78
C ASP A 575 -18.56 3.66 24.58
N ASN A 576 -18.36 2.78 23.57
CA ASN A 576 -19.26 1.66 23.27
C ASN A 576 -18.43 0.41 22.90
N PRO A 577 -17.75 -0.23 23.86
CA PRO A 577 -16.84 -1.33 23.62
C PRO A 577 -17.51 -2.51 22.90
N GLY A 578 -16.82 -3.06 21.89
CA GLY A 578 -17.27 -4.23 21.12
C GLY A 578 -18.32 -3.94 20.06
N VAL A 579 -18.87 -2.74 20.00
CA VAL A 579 -19.84 -2.34 18.96
C VAL A 579 -19.07 -1.72 17.78
N LEU A 580 -19.27 -2.31 16.60
CA LEU A 580 -18.68 -1.81 15.36
C LEU A 580 -19.44 -0.60 14.84
N VAL A 581 -18.74 0.51 14.67
CA VAL A 581 -19.28 1.76 14.09
C VAL A 581 -18.72 1.91 12.67
N PRO A 582 -19.54 1.71 11.61
CA PRO A 582 -19.12 1.84 10.23
C PRO A 582 -18.58 3.25 9.89
N PRO A 583 -17.74 3.39 8.84
CA PRO A 583 -17.26 4.70 8.40
C PRO A 583 -18.44 5.53 7.88
N CYS A 584 -18.58 6.74 8.43
CA CYS A 584 -19.60 7.69 8.01
C CYS A 584 -19.00 9.10 8.05
N SER A 585 -19.05 9.78 6.91
CA SER A 585 -18.65 11.17 6.80
C SER A 585 -19.86 12.09 7.05
N ALA A 586 -19.68 13.13 7.84
CA ALA A 586 -20.73 14.13 8.05
C ALA A 586 -21.14 14.84 6.75
N ALA A 587 -20.21 15.00 5.80
CA ALA A 587 -20.43 15.69 4.54
C ALA A 587 -21.00 14.78 3.43
N PHE A 588 -20.65 13.47 3.42
CA PHE A 588 -20.94 12.59 2.28
C PHE A 588 -21.66 11.29 2.67
N GLY A 589 -21.94 11.08 3.96
CA GLY A 589 -22.73 9.96 4.45
C GLY A 589 -21.96 8.66 4.66
N GLU A 590 -22.71 7.54 4.70
CA GLU A 590 -22.16 6.20 4.95
C GLU A 590 -21.22 5.73 3.85
N GLY A 591 -20.23 4.90 4.25
CA GLY A 591 -19.20 4.35 3.36
C GLY A 591 -18.07 5.33 3.03
N TRP A 592 -18.19 6.61 3.41
CA TRP A 592 -17.13 7.60 3.24
C TRP A 592 -16.32 7.77 4.52
N TYR A 593 -15.01 7.65 4.39
CA TYR A 593 -14.07 7.93 5.48
C TYR A 593 -13.55 9.37 5.37
N ASP A 594 -13.75 10.15 6.43
CA ASP A 594 -13.15 11.48 6.61
C ASP A 594 -11.71 11.30 7.09
N THR A 595 -10.73 11.61 6.26
CA THR A 595 -9.32 11.45 6.61
C THR A 595 -8.85 12.51 7.61
N GLY A 596 -9.54 13.63 7.69
CA GLY A 596 -9.13 14.81 8.45
C GLY A 596 -7.93 15.53 7.84
N ASP A 597 -7.47 15.16 6.66
CA ASP A 597 -6.34 15.77 5.96
C ASP A 597 -6.86 16.74 4.89
N ILE A 598 -6.24 17.91 4.80
CA ILE A 598 -6.50 18.90 3.76
C ILE A 598 -5.49 18.68 2.63
N VAL A 599 -5.99 18.46 1.42
CA VAL A 599 -5.17 18.13 0.27
C VAL A 599 -5.54 19.00 -0.95
N HIS A 600 -4.58 19.20 -1.81
CA HIS A 600 -4.74 19.68 -3.17
C HIS A 600 -4.46 18.52 -4.14
N VAL A 601 -5.33 18.31 -5.12
CA VAL A 601 -5.13 17.36 -6.22
C VAL A 601 -4.86 18.19 -7.47
N ASP A 602 -3.68 18.03 -8.07
CA ASP A 602 -3.31 18.79 -9.24
C ASP A 602 -3.92 18.23 -10.54
N GLU A 603 -3.74 18.94 -11.66
CA GLU A 603 -4.30 18.55 -12.97
C GLU A 603 -3.78 17.21 -13.50
N GLU A 604 -2.64 16.72 -13.02
CA GLU A 604 -2.09 15.40 -13.35
C GLU A 604 -2.60 14.30 -12.37
N GLY A 605 -3.42 14.65 -11.36
CA GLY A 605 -3.99 13.76 -10.35
C GLY A 605 -3.05 13.45 -9.20
N PHE A 606 -1.93 14.17 -9.04
CA PHE A 606 -1.05 14.01 -7.88
C PHE A 606 -1.60 14.73 -6.65
N ILE A 607 -1.47 14.10 -5.51
CA ILE A 607 -2.00 14.58 -4.23
C ILE A 607 -0.89 15.30 -3.46
N HIS A 608 -1.17 16.53 -3.04
CA HIS A 608 -0.31 17.37 -2.20
C HIS A 608 -0.96 17.61 -0.85
N ILE A 609 -0.38 17.08 0.23
CA ILE A 609 -0.91 17.25 1.59
C ILE A 609 -0.55 18.65 2.08
N GLN A 610 -1.56 19.44 2.43
CA GLN A 610 -1.42 20.77 3.00
C GLN A 610 -1.32 20.75 4.53
N GLY A 611 -1.93 19.77 5.16
CA GLY A 611 -1.92 19.55 6.62
C GLY A 611 -3.18 18.86 7.11
N ARG A 612 -3.26 18.64 8.42
CA ARG A 612 -4.47 18.12 9.06
C ARG A 612 -5.44 19.24 9.41
N SER A 613 -6.74 19.02 9.28
CA SER A 613 -7.77 20.01 9.59
C SER A 613 -7.67 20.53 11.04
N LYS A 614 -7.29 19.66 11.99
CA LYS A 614 -6.97 20.03 13.39
C LYS A 614 -5.61 20.73 13.57
N ARG A 615 -4.83 20.90 12.50
CA ARG A 615 -3.51 21.57 12.46
C ARG A 615 -3.56 22.88 11.69
N PHE A 616 -4.71 23.54 11.75
CA PHE A 616 -4.90 24.91 11.30
C PHE A 616 -5.34 25.77 12.47
N ALA A 617 -4.81 26.97 12.56
CA ALA A 617 -5.20 28.00 13.53
C ALA A 617 -6.08 29.05 12.82
N LYS A 618 -7.14 29.49 13.48
CA LYS A 618 -7.98 30.59 12.99
C LYS A 618 -7.52 31.90 13.64
N ILE A 619 -6.72 32.67 12.90
CA ILE A 619 -6.10 33.89 13.39
C ILE A 619 -6.73 35.09 12.70
N GLY A 620 -7.45 35.94 13.43
CA GLY A 620 -8.10 37.13 12.86
C GLY A 620 -9.09 36.82 11.73
N GLY A 621 -9.65 35.60 11.71
CA GLY A 621 -10.58 35.15 10.68
C GLY A 621 -9.95 34.34 9.55
N GLU A 622 -8.63 34.35 9.40
CA GLU A 622 -7.89 33.60 8.38
C GLU A 622 -7.40 32.25 8.91
N MET A 623 -7.39 31.23 8.05
CA MET A 623 -6.90 29.88 8.36
C MET A 623 -5.39 29.78 8.07
N VAL A 624 -4.60 29.53 9.12
CA VAL A 624 -3.13 29.40 9.03
C VAL A 624 -2.74 27.96 9.29
N SER A 625 -2.03 27.36 8.34
CA SER A 625 -1.51 25.98 8.49
C SER A 625 -0.32 25.95 9.42
N LEU A 626 -0.45 25.28 10.57
CA LEU A 626 0.66 25.08 11.51
C LEU A 626 1.81 24.30 10.86
N THR A 627 1.48 23.37 9.98
CA THR A 627 2.47 22.60 9.22
C THR A 627 3.24 23.47 8.23
N ALA A 628 2.59 24.44 7.59
CA ALA A 628 3.29 25.38 6.73
C ALA A 628 4.27 26.24 7.52
N VAL A 629 3.89 26.72 8.70
CA VAL A 629 4.77 27.48 9.60
C VAL A 629 5.95 26.63 10.11
N GLU A 630 5.74 25.35 10.41
CA GLU A 630 6.84 24.40 10.72
C GLU A 630 7.82 24.29 9.56
N GLN A 631 7.34 24.26 8.31
CA GLN A 631 8.22 24.20 7.14
C GLN A 631 9.06 25.47 6.96
N LEU A 632 8.54 26.63 7.31
CA LEU A 632 9.35 27.86 7.34
C LEU A 632 10.49 27.75 8.35
N ALA A 633 10.22 27.21 9.55
CA ALA A 633 11.24 27.01 10.58
C ALA A 633 12.27 25.94 10.17
N ILE A 634 11.85 24.85 9.55
CA ILE A 634 12.74 23.80 9.02
C ILE A 634 13.64 24.38 7.90
N HIS A 635 13.08 25.23 7.04
CA HIS A 635 13.86 25.87 5.98
C HIS A 635 14.90 26.84 6.54
N ALA A 636 14.52 27.62 7.55
CA ALA A 636 15.42 28.57 8.19
C ALA A 636 16.52 27.89 9.04
N TRP A 637 16.19 26.74 9.68
CA TRP A 637 17.09 26.05 10.61
C TRP A 637 17.01 24.52 10.44
N PRO A 638 17.55 23.97 9.34
CA PRO A 638 17.35 22.57 8.94
C PRO A 638 17.98 21.53 9.89
N GLU A 639 18.93 21.90 10.72
CA GLU A 639 19.56 21.02 11.73
C GLU A 639 18.79 20.91 13.03
N ALA A 640 17.79 21.75 13.28
CA ALA A 640 17.01 21.77 14.51
C ALA A 640 15.65 21.10 14.32
N GLN A 641 15.02 20.75 15.43
CA GLN A 641 13.64 20.24 15.43
C GLN A 641 12.67 21.37 15.76
N HIS A 642 11.49 21.33 15.12
CA HIS A 642 10.50 22.39 15.24
C HIS A 642 9.10 21.81 15.36
N VAL A 643 8.29 22.41 16.24
CA VAL A 643 6.86 22.12 16.39
C VAL A 643 6.12 23.43 16.56
N VAL A 644 5.08 23.64 15.77
CA VAL A 644 4.19 24.79 15.88
C VAL A 644 2.87 24.34 16.48
N VAL A 645 2.39 25.03 17.48
CA VAL A 645 1.08 24.84 18.09
C VAL A 645 0.28 26.12 18.08
N SER A 646 -1.05 26.02 18.13
CA SER A 646 -1.92 27.17 18.35
C SER A 646 -2.41 27.17 19.80
N LEU A 647 -2.49 28.37 20.37
CA LEU A 647 -3.09 28.61 21.67
C LEU A 647 -4.12 29.75 21.58
N PRO A 648 -5.12 29.78 22.44
CA PRO A 648 -6.10 30.87 22.44
C PRO A 648 -5.44 32.25 22.58
N ASP A 649 -5.95 33.24 21.85
CA ASP A 649 -5.55 34.65 21.91
C ASP A 649 -6.79 35.53 22.05
N PRO A 650 -6.88 36.36 23.10
CA PRO A 650 -8.07 37.20 23.34
C PRO A 650 -8.41 38.21 22.22
N LYS A 651 -7.41 38.62 21.42
CA LYS A 651 -7.57 39.64 20.38
C LYS A 651 -7.82 39.06 18.99
N LYS A 652 -7.19 37.93 18.67
CA LYS A 652 -7.17 37.35 17.31
C LYS A 652 -7.80 35.95 17.23
N GLY A 653 -8.38 35.44 18.33
CA GLY A 653 -8.93 34.08 18.44
C GLY A 653 -7.85 33.08 18.82
N GLU A 654 -6.83 32.89 17.97
CA GLU A 654 -5.70 32.00 18.21
C GLU A 654 -4.36 32.72 17.91
N GLN A 655 -3.28 32.18 18.46
CA GLN A 655 -1.91 32.64 18.22
C GLN A 655 -0.99 31.43 17.97
N LEU A 656 0.02 31.63 17.14
CA LEU A 656 1.03 30.62 16.83
C LEU A 656 2.16 30.68 17.86
N ILE A 657 2.57 29.50 18.33
CA ILE A 657 3.73 29.31 19.20
C ILE A 657 4.67 28.32 18.53
N LEU A 658 5.93 28.70 18.36
CA LEU A 658 6.99 27.81 17.88
C LEU A 658 7.78 27.23 19.07
N LEU A 659 7.83 25.92 19.16
CA LEU A 659 8.78 25.19 20.03
C LEU A 659 9.93 24.68 19.15
N THR A 660 11.17 24.95 19.56
CA THR A 660 12.34 24.60 18.74
C THR A 660 13.53 24.18 19.58
N THR A 661 14.41 23.34 19.02
CA THR A 661 15.70 23.00 19.63
C THR A 661 16.83 23.96 19.21
N ARG A 662 16.55 24.94 18.35
CA ARG A 662 17.50 25.98 17.95
C ARG A 662 17.68 27.02 19.06
N ARG A 663 18.89 27.12 19.64
CA ARG A 663 19.17 27.94 20.83
C ARG A 663 18.97 29.46 20.66
N ASP A 664 19.19 29.97 19.47
CA ASP A 664 19.11 31.42 19.14
C ASP A 664 17.88 31.78 18.31
N ALA A 665 16.91 30.88 18.18
CA ALA A 665 15.73 31.10 17.36
C ALA A 665 14.82 32.19 17.92
N ASN A 666 14.38 33.09 17.05
CA ASN A 666 13.35 34.06 17.37
C ASN A 666 12.46 34.36 16.14
N ALA A 667 11.27 34.94 16.38
CA ALA A 667 10.29 35.20 15.34
C ALA A 667 10.79 36.16 14.23
N LYS A 668 11.65 37.08 14.58
CA LYS A 668 12.21 38.05 13.62
C LYS A 668 13.16 37.36 12.63
N GLN A 669 14.06 36.50 13.13
CA GLN A 669 14.96 35.73 12.27
C GLN A 669 14.20 34.82 11.30
N LEU A 670 13.09 34.24 11.77
CA LEU A 670 12.24 33.41 10.92
C LEU A 670 11.57 34.23 9.81
N ALA A 671 11.14 35.46 10.14
CA ALA A 671 10.55 36.37 9.18
C ALA A 671 11.59 36.83 8.16
N ASP A 672 12.79 37.19 8.61
CA ASP A 672 13.91 37.60 7.75
C ASP A 672 14.35 36.49 6.78
N ALA A 673 14.30 35.24 7.23
CA ALA A 673 14.60 34.04 6.42
C ALA A 673 13.47 33.63 5.44
N SER A 674 12.30 34.26 5.54
CA SER A 674 11.11 33.89 4.75
C SER A 674 10.48 35.13 4.08
N PRO A 675 11.18 35.79 3.16
CA PRO A 675 10.68 37.01 2.50
C PRO A 675 9.42 36.72 1.67
N GLY A 676 8.44 37.61 1.71
CA GLY A 676 7.18 37.49 0.96
C GLY A 676 6.09 36.67 1.66
N VAL A 677 6.38 36.10 2.83
CA VAL A 677 5.36 35.37 3.64
C VAL A 677 4.57 36.41 4.47
N ALA A 678 3.24 36.27 4.47
CA ALA A 678 2.36 37.16 5.24
C ALA A 678 2.64 37.07 6.74
N THR A 679 2.60 38.21 7.46
CA THR A 679 2.93 38.30 8.89
C THR A 679 2.08 37.43 9.79
N ILE A 680 0.89 37.04 9.37
CA ILE A 680 -0.02 36.16 10.08
C ILE A 680 0.54 34.71 10.23
N ASN A 681 1.45 34.32 9.33
CA ASN A 681 2.09 33.00 9.31
C ASN A 681 3.33 32.93 10.22
N PHE A 682 3.67 33.99 10.96
CA PHE A 682 4.80 33.93 11.87
C PHE A 682 4.36 33.70 13.33
N PRO A 683 5.11 32.90 14.10
CA PRO A 683 4.78 32.64 15.49
C PRO A 683 4.91 33.94 16.33
N LYS A 684 3.93 34.15 17.20
CA LYS A 684 3.93 35.28 18.14
C LYS A 684 4.98 35.10 19.24
N LYS A 685 5.24 33.86 19.64
CA LYS A 685 6.30 33.51 20.59
C LYS A 685 7.09 32.29 20.10
N VAL A 686 8.36 32.25 20.45
CA VAL A 686 9.29 31.14 20.19
C VAL A 686 9.86 30.71 21.54
N PHE A 687 9.72 29.39 21.85
CA PHE A 687 10.32 28.77 23.02
C PHE A 687 11.43 27.80 22.59
N VAL A 688 12.59 27.96 23.19
CA VAL A 688 13.74 27.09 22.96
C VAL A 688 13.76 25.98 24.00
N LEU A 689 13.89 24.76 23.54
CA LEU A 689 13.87 23.53 24.36
C LEU A 689 15.07 22.65 24.04
N ASP A 690 15.57 21.90 25.01
CA ASP A 690 16.62 20.91 24.74
C ASP A 690 16.11 19.72 23.91
N LYS A 691 14.85 19.33 24.10
CA LYS A 691 14.17 18.26 23.37
C LYS A 691 12.69 18.58 23.18
N LEU A 692 12.16 18.23 22.02
CA LEU A 692 10.71 18.32 21.77
C LEU A 692 9.97 17.06 22.27
N PRO A 693 8.69 17.18 22.65
CA PRO A 693 7.86 16.04 22.99
C PRO A 693 7.70 15.09 21.78
N VAL A 694 8.01 13.82 21.98
CA VAL A 694 7.87 12.77 20.97
C VAL A 694 7.16 11.55 21.57
N LEU A 695 6.33 10.90 20.76
CA LEU A 695 5.71 9.63 21.10
C LEU A 695 6.77 8.50 21.06
N ALA A 696 6.48 7.37 21.70
CA ALA A 696 7.35 6.19 21.63
C ALA A 696 7.57 5.65 20.21
N THR A 697 6.73 6.02 19.25
CA THR A 697 6.88 5.74 17.82
C THR A 697 7.89 6.64 17.09
N GLY A 698 8.49 7.62 17.78
CA GLY A 698 9.35 8.64 17.20
C GLY A 698 8.62 9.82 16.56
N LYS A 699 7.28 9.79 16.51
CA LYS A 699 6.47 10.90 15.98
C LYS A 699 6.36 12.03 16.99
N THR A 700 6.20 13.25 16.51
CA THR A 700 5.93 14.42 17.36
C THR A 700 4.66 14.22 18.17
N ASP A 701 4.75 14.44 19.48
CA ASP A 701 3.60 14.47 20.40
C ASP A 701 3.00 15.87 20.42
N TYR A 702 2.08 16.16 19.50
CA TYR A 702 1.43 17.45 19.40
C TYR A 702 0.56 17.81 20.63
N PRO A 703 -0.22 16.90 21.21
CA PRO A 703 -0.91 17.18 22.48
C PRO A 703 0.03 17.57 23.62
N GLY A 704 1.12 16.80 23.80
CA GLY A 704 2.16 17.11 24.78
C GLY A 704 2.86 18.44 24.50
N ALA A 705 3.14 18.75 23.23
CA ALA A 705 3.71 20.03 22.82
C ALA A 705 2.76 21.21 23.09
N THR A 706 1.46 21.03 22.83
CA THR A 706 0.44 22.07 23.12
C THR A 706 0.34 22.35 24.62
N ALA A 707 0.27 21.29 25.44
CA ALA A 707 0.23 21.41 26.90
C ALA A 707 1.50 22.06 27.47
N LEU A 708 2.67 21.74 26.89
CA LEU A 708 3.95 22.36 27.27
C LEU A 708 3.98 23.84 26.90
N ALA A 709 3.56 24.19 25.67
CA ALA A 709 3.50 25.59 25.21
C ALA A 709 2.56 26.43 26.07
N ALA A 710 1.41 25.88 26.50
CA ALA A 710 0.47 26.58 27.38
C ALA A 710 1.14 26.90 28.73
N ARG A 711 1.80 25.91 29.36
CA ARG A 711 2.53 26.10 30.61
C ARG A 711 3.66 27.14 30.50
N LEU A 712 4.41 27.11 29.42
CA LEU A 712 5.49 28.08 29.16
C LEU A 712 4.94 29.51 28.91
N LEU A 713 3.75 29.62 28.34
CA LEU A 713 3.10 30.90 28.11
C LEU A 713 2.60 31.51 29.45
N GLU A 714 2.06 30.68 30.34
CA GLU A 714 1.58 31.07 31.69
C GLU A 714 2.75 31.46 32.59
N GLY A 715 3.83 30.65 32.60
CA GLY A 715 5.03 30.91 33.44
C GLY A 715 5.83 32.14 32.96
N GLY A 716 5.80 32.48 31.66
CA GLY A 716 6.43 33.70 31.13
C GLY A 716 5.66 34.97 31.40
N ASN A 717 4.41 34.90 31.91
CA ASN A 717 3.65 36.07 32.32
C ASN A 717 3.83 36.38 33.86
N ALA A 718 4.46 35.47 34.61
CA ALA A 718 4.71 35.69 36.06
C ALA A 718 5.97 36.53 36.35
N ASP A 719 6.87 36.68 35.34
CA ASP A 719 8.11 37.51 35.47
C ASP A 719 8.00 38.92 34.83
N SER A 720 6.80 39.36 34.46
CA SER A 720 6.55 40.67 33.81
C SER A 720 5.53 41.57 34.51
N ASP A 721 5.25 41.32 35.83
CA ASP A 721 4.54 42.28 36.68
C ASP A 721 5.47 42.85 37.76
#